data_ef093e50b37e04ba6b15da8ce3ddb4a1
#
_entry.id   ef093e50b37e04ba6b15da8ce3ddb4a1
#
_cell.length_a   1.000
_cell.length_b   1.000
_cell.length_c   1.000
_cell.angle_alpha   90.00
_cell.angle_beta   90.00
_cell.angle_gamma   90.00
#
_symmetry.space_group_name_H-M   'P 1'
#
loop_
_entity.id
_entity.type
_entity.pdbx_description
1 polymer ?
#
loop_
_entity_poly.entity_id
_entity_poly.type
_entity_poly.pdbx_seq_one_letter_code
_entity_poly.pdbx_strand_id
1 'polypeptide(L)'
;MARKAILETGYTFTPSTNTIVIPRVIPRERLILITNVTTNTVIYNFSDSNLKANTYTVSTSGGTNTTTVVLNYSTASMSSTDKLQIIVDEYDEKFTPSEAYVDPVNKFRVSTPQALIDTDFEYGSQVTKWENLAMINNRPFAYPSSVGVTGIGTISLPTNSRTVTVIVGASGTTSVPGIGSAITVQDAYLNIANGNFIVESIGAGNTNFTYTARATNTTTVTNIFDSNKTGIFSGTTYTNAQIGGTPTFSWTSGTAIPVTTTVPHGLAIGNEVSVVGTSQVNANGSFVVATITSSTGFTYYSTTAPSANPTGGRIFVRPQGQFLHRPFDGGIIFTSNSNGNFEQAIRQTRRYFRYQSGKGIQVSSGTILKPSLQIDSLTSTGLSIGSTIRVQTKEQHNIQAATPGTQITLSGVNESGYNGTYTVTSVTGYNSFNVTSTSGIGSTVASGTYNCSVSSWYGCSNRLGSFDAQNGIFFEFDGQTLSAVRRSSTYQLAGKVTATNGSNTITQTEPTFPTVFSKQLNIGDFIVLRGQSYRVVDIANDTSMTISPSYRGATADYVIISKTQDTKYPQSSWNIDKCDGTGPSGYNIDLTKMQMFYMDYSWYGAGFIRWGFRGPDGNVIYCHKIPNNNVNTEAYMRSGNLPARYESESLPPTTKITGNVGASDTTIGIASTAGFPTAGTIVVRNANTYEYMNYAGIGTTAFTGVTRARSGSTSLALTVASGSNVATATTTNLQVGQRVIGGFPEGTYVSAIGIGNITLSQAATTANPTVIIPPMGASTGQSFTFSTTDPVAVELAFPTYGPSISHWGTSVIMDGRYDDDKSLVFTYGQRTTTTISPGAANSRALLAIRVAPSVDNGIAAAFGQRELINRMQLVLRNLGISIRGSTTSN
;
A
#
# COMPACT_ATOMS: atom_id res chain seq x y z
N MET A 1 5.72 -9.66 35.99
CA MET A 1 6.40 -9.04 37.14
C MET A 1 7.36 -10.06 37.70
N ALA A 2 8.65 -9.81 37.62
CA ALA A 2 9.64 -10.70 38.21
C ALA A 2 9.95 -10.23 39.64
N ARG A 3 9.64 -11.02 40.63
CA ARG A 3 10.11 -10.76 41.98
C ARG A 3 11.61 -11.05 42.05
N LYS A 4 12.36 -10.06 42.43
CA LYS A 4 13.82 -10.18 42.61
C LYS A 4 14.19 -9.95 44.04
N ALA A 5 15.16 -10.75 44.52
CA ALA A 5 15.80 -10.48 45.79
C ALA A 5 17.00 -9.57 45.58
N ILE A 6 17.12 -8.53 46.41
CA ILE A 6 18.33 -7.69 46.41
C ILE A 6 19.41 -8.45 47.11
N LEU A 7 20.57 -8.57 46.46
CA LEU A 7 21.75 -9.25 47.04
C LEU A 7 22.33 -8.50 48.24
N GLU A 8 23.06 -9.18 49.08
CA GLU A 8 23.69 -8.64 50.30
C GLU A 8 24.55 -7.37 50.06
N THR A 9 25.14 -7.26 48.89
CA THR A 9 25.93 -6.10 48.47
C THR A 9 25.06 -4.95 47.93
N GLY A 10 23.77 -5.16 47.80
CA GLY A 10 22.82 -4.20 47.18
C GLY A 10 22.05 -3.37 48.20
N TYR A 11 22.42 -3.37 49.48
CA TYR A 11 21.78 -2.53 50.51
C TYR A 11 22.76 -2.26 51.68
N THR A 12 22.46 -1.23 52.49
CA THR A 12 23.10 -0.98 53.79
C THR A 12 22.02 -1.04 54.86
N PHE A 13 22.25 -1.81 55.93
CA PHE A 13 21.34 -1.97 57.05
C PHE A 13 21.93 -1.30 58.29
N THR A 14 21.19 -0.39 58.91
CA THR A 14 21.57 0.29 60.17
C THR A 14 20.52 0.01 61.25
N PRO A 15 20.67 -1.03 62.02
CA PRO A 15 19.66 -1.44 63.00
C PRO A 15 19.36 -0.39 64.08
N SER A 16 20.34 0.39 64.50
CA SER A 16 20.18 1.44 65.54
C SER A 16 19.21 2.56 65.15
N THR A 17 19.00 2.75 63.88
CA THR A 17 18.08 3.78 63.32
C THR A 17 16.92 3.14 62.54
N ASN A 18 16.76 1.85 62.58
CA ASN A 18 15.75 1.07 61.83
C ASN A 18 15.81 1.35 60.32
N THR A 19 16.98 1.70 59.79
CA THR A 19 17.15 2.22 58.45
C THR A 19 17.77 1.20 57.47
N ILE A 20 17.21 1.09 56.32
CA ILE A 20 17.76 0.35 55.17
C ILE A 20 17.92 1.32 54.00
N VAL A 21 19.14 1.40 53.48
CA VAL A 21 19.44 2.21 52.27
C VAL A 21 19.76 1.26 51.12
N ILE A 22 19.04 1.46 50.02
CA ILE A 22 19.21 0.68 48.77
C ILE A 22 19.73 1.64 47.70
N PRO A 23 20.93 1.41 47.11
CA PRO A 23 21.55 2.32 46.15
C PRO A 23 20.88 2.25 44.75
N ARG A 24 19.55 2.40 44.70
CA ARG A 24 18.74 2.49 43.48
C ARG A 24 17.36 3.04 43.83
N VAL A 25 16.68 3.55 42.81
CA VAL A 25 15.30 4.01 42.90
C VAL A 25 14.35 2.83 42.94
N ILE A 26 13.60 2.68 44.02
CA ILE A 26 12.52 1.68 44.14
C ILE A 26 11.27 2.44 44.57
N PRO A 27 10.22 2.52 43.74
CA PRO A 27 8.92 3.06 44.18
C PRO A 27 8.38 2.25 45.34
N ARG A 28 7.68 2.93 46.29
CA ARG A 28 7.22 2.28 47.52
C ARG A 28 6.34 1.04 47.24
N GLU A 29 5.50 1.10 46.25
CA GLU A 29 4.58 0.04 45.86
C GLU A 29 5.31 -1.18 45.28
N ARG A 30 6.60 -1.07 44.98
CA ARG A 30 7.42 -2.18 44.45
C ARG A 30 8.26 -2.89 45.51
N LEU A 31 8.44 -2.31 46.69
CA LEU A 31 9.06 -3.00 47.81
C LEU A 31 8.02 -3.85 48.53
N ILE A 32 8.11 -5.17 48.37
CA ILE A 32 7.08 -6.09 48.81
C ILE A 32 7.33 -6.57 50.22
N LEU A 33 8.55 -7.07 50.49
CA LEU A 33 8.89 -7.75 51.75
C LEU A 33 10.35 -7.55 52.09
N ILE A 34 10.64 -7.37 53.38
CA ILE A 34 11.98 -7.48 53.93
C ILE A 34 11.95 -8.48 55.10
N THR A 35 12.75 -9.49 55.01
CA THR A 35 12.93 -10.49 56.06
C THR A 35 14.37 -10.48 56.55
N ASN A 36 14.59 -10.40 57.85
CA ASN A 36 15.86 -10.69 58.45
C ASN A 36 16.04 -12.23 58.46
N VAL A 37 16.89 -12.72 57.57
CA VAL A 37 17.09 -14.16 57.39
C VAL A 37 17.89 -14.76 58.56
N THR A 38 18.76 -13.95 59.20
CA THR A 38 19.55 -14.38 60.32
C THR A 38 18.68 -14.75 61.51
N THR A 39 17.61 -13.97 61.77
CA THR A 39 16.66 -14.19 62.85
C THR A 39 15.34 -14.79 62.42
N ASN A 40 15.16 -15.01 61.13
CA ASN A 40 13.96 -15.50 60.50
C ASN A 40 12.71 -14.62 60.83
N THR A 41 12.91 -13.32 60.82
CA THR A 41 11.87 -12.36 61.21
C THR A 41 11.51 -11.43 60.05
N VAL A 42 10.21 -11.31 59.77
CA VAL A 42 9.71 -10.30 58.77
C VAL A 42 9.72 -8.94 59.46
N ILE A 43 10.45 -7.98 58.87
CA ILE A 43 10.62 -6.62 59.45
C ILE A 43 9.93 -5.54 58.59
N TYR A 44 9.53 -5.90 57.38
CA TYR A 44 8.73 -5.07 56.50
C TYR A 44 7.82 -5.92 55.62
N ASN A 45 6.57 -5.50 55.52
CA ASN A 45 5.59 -6.07 54.57
C ASN A 45 4.71 -4.97 54.07
N PHE A 46 4.67 -4.79 52.76
CA PHE A 46 3.87 -3.74 52.09
C PHE A 46 2.39 -3.77 52.46
N SER A 47 1.85 -4.97 52.64
CA SER A 47 0.42 -5.21 52.92
C SER A 47 0.07 -5.15 54.41
N ASP A 48 1.05 -5.12 55.34
CA ASP A 48 0.82 -5.15 56.77
C ASP A 48 1.04 -3.77 57.37
N SER A 49 -0.01 -3.19 57.95
CA SER A 49 0.03 -1.86 58.58
C SER A 49 1.01 -1.75 59.77
N ASN A 50 1.32 -2.88 60.44
CA ASN A 50 2.23 -2.91 61.58
C ASN A 50 3.71 -3.02 61.14
N LEU A 51 3.95 -3.66 59.98
CA LEU A 51 5.28 -3.88 59.43
C LEU A 51 5.62 -2.96 58.25
N LYS A 52 4.94 -1.82 58.17
CA LYS A 52 5.20 -0.81 57.12
C LYS A 52 6.45 0.05 57.39
N ALA A 53 6.87 0.81 56.43
CA ALA A 53 7.87 1.83 56.64
C ALA A 53 7.26 3.03 57.41
N ASN A 54 7.99 3.51 58.38
CA ASN A 54 7.70 4.76 59.05
C ASN A 54 7.97 5.95 58.11
N THR A 55 9.14 5.92 57.44
CA THR A 55 9.50 6.86 56.41
C THR A 55 10.02 6.11 55.19
N TYR A 56 9.63 6.56 54.01
CA TYR A 56 10.10 6.00 52.71
C TYR A 56 10.51 7.15 51.80
N THR A 57 11.79 7.27 51.49
CA THR A 57 12.32 8.39 50.73
C THR A 57 13.10 7.85 49.52
N VAL A 58 12.79 8.37 48.36
CA VAL A 58 13.53 8.12 47.12
C VAL A 58 14.26 9.40 46.72
N SER A 59 15.56 9.30 46.53
CA SER A 59 16.41 10.43 46.13
C SER A 59 17.05 10.14 44.76
N THR A 60 16.94 11.13 43.88
CA THR A 60 17.55 11.13 42.52
C THR A 60 18.52 12.32 42.36
N SER A 61 18.85 13.02 43.45
CA SER A 61 19.66 14.24 43.41
C SER A 61 21.15 13.94 43.44
N GLY A 62 21.94 14.66 42.68
CA GLY A 62 23.41 14.62 42.74
C GLY A 62 24.05 13.38 42.11
N GLY A 63 23.37 12.66 41.20
CA GLY A 63 23.93 11.49 40.51
C GLY A 63 23.88 10.20 41.35
N THR A 64 23.36 10.22 42.58
CA THR A 64 23.16 9.03 43.40
C THR A 64 21.65 8.72 43.50
N ASN A 65 21.27 7.60 42.92
CA ASN A 65 19.93 7.06 43.01
C ASN A 65 19.82 6.17 44.24
N THR A 66 19.05 6.60 45.26
CA THR A 66 18.91 5.82 46.49
C THR A 66 17.48 5.76 46.98
N THR A 67 17.13 4.64 47.61
CA THR A 67 15.88 4.47 48.35
C THR A 67 16.21 4.24 49.81
N THR A 68 15.69 5.08 50.67
CA THR A 68 15.86 4.95 52.12
C THR A 68 14.55 4.53 52.74
N VAL A 69 14.56 3.43 53.49
CA VAL A 69 13.39 2.88 54.17
C VAL A 69 13.68 2.89 55.67
N VAL A 70 12.91 3.68 56.41
CA VAL A 70 12.94 3.67 57.88
C VAL A 70 11.77 2.80 58.35
N LEU A 71 12.09 1.69 58.98
CA LEU A 71 11.11 0.69 59.39
C LEU A 71 10.30 1.14 60.59
N ASN A 72 9.03 0.79 60.65
CA ASN A 72 8.22 0.90 61.87
C ASN A 72 8.56 -0.19 62.88
N TYR A 73 9.04 -1.32 62.40
CA TYR A 73 9.53 -2.42 63.23
C TYR A 73 10.83 -2.03 63.90
N SER A 74 10.94 -2.25 65.25
CA SER A 74 12.18 -1.98 65.97
C SER A 74 13.26 -3.01 65.68
N THR A 75 14.37 -2.55 65.13
CA THR A 75 15.54 -3.40 64.85
C THR A 75 16.68 -3.24 65.84
N ALA A 76 16.41 -2.60 66.99
CA ALA A 76 17.46 -2.29 68.02
C ALA A 76 18.18 -3.54 68.59
N SER A 77 17.55 -4.69 68.54
CA SER A 77 18.13 -5.99 68.94
C SER A 77 18.87 -6.75 67.81
N MET A 78 18.93 -6.17 66.63
CA MET A 78 19.51 -6.78 65.43
C MET A 78 20.94 -6.29 65.23
N SER A 79 21.75 -7.05 64.48
CA SER A 79 23.11 -6.69 64.09
C SER A 79 23.15 -6.06 62.70
N SER A 80 24.08 -5.10 62.48
CA SER A 80 24.37 -4.62 61.13
C SER A 80 24.93 -5.67 60.18
N THR A 81 25.36 -6.81 60.73
CA THR A 81 25.83 -7.97 60.00
C THR A 81 24.72 -8.99 59.66
N ASP A 82 23.50 -8.75 60.17
CA ASP A 82 22.35 -9.60 59.83
C ASP A 82 22.04 -9.53 58.33
N LYS A 83 21.74 -10.69 57.80
CA LYS A 83 21.39 -10.82 56.38
C LYS A 83 19.91 -10.54 56.14
N LEU A 84 19.63 -9.58 55.27
CA LEU A 84 18.26 -9.28 54.85
C LEU A 84 17.96 -9.86 53.51
N GLN A 85 16.80 -10.50 53.40
CA GLN A 85 16.19 -10.83 52.12
C GLN A 85 15.20 -9.68 51.78
N ILE A 86 15.52 -8.87 50.78
CA ILE A 86 14.70 -7.77 50.32
C ILE A 86 14.08 -8.19 49.00
N ILE A 87 12.75 -8.32 48.96
CA ILE A 87 12.01 -8.73 47.78
C ILE A 87 11.36 -7.48 47.18
N VAL A 88 11.70 -7.22 45.93
CA VAL A 88 11.12 -6.13 45.14
C VAL A 88 10.43 -6.67 43.90
N ASP A 89 9.36 -6.00 43.51
CA ASP A 89 8.68 -6.23 42.24
C ASP A 89 9.37 -5.34 41.20
N GLU A 90 10.40 -5.88 40.55
CA GLU A 90 11.07 -5.18 39.46
C GLU A 90 10.28 -5.34 38.19
N TYR A 91 9.93 -4.18 37.60
CA TYR A 91 9.72 -4.13 36.18
C TYR A 91 11.10 -4.34 35.55
N ASP A 92 11.30 -5.52 35.01
CA ASP A 92 12.36 -5.67 34.05
C ASP A 92 11.82 -4.98 32.78
N GLU A 93 12.35 -3.80 32.49
CA GLU A 93 12.03 -3.12 31.24
C GLU A 93 12.37 -3.99 30.03
N LYS A 94 13.22 -5.01 30.24
CA LYS A 94 13.62 -5.99 29.24
C LYS A 94 12.70 -7.24 29.17
N PHE A 95 11.86 -7.46 30.17
CA PHE A 95 10.92 -8.56 30.21
C PHE A 95 9.59 -8.09 30.80
N THR A 96 8.74 -7.53 29.97
CA THR A 96 7.30 -7.62 30.25
C THR A 96 6.94 -9.11 30.18
N PRO A 97 6.49 -9.74 31.28
CA PRO A 97 5.99 -11.10 31.17
C PRO A 97 4.86 -11.06 30.14
N SER A 98 5.02 -11.79 29.05
CA SER A 98 4.03 -11.89 27.98
C SER A 98 2.67 -12.45 28.46
N GLU A 99 2.58 -12.79 29.73
CA GLU A 99 1.47 -13.53 30.31
C GLU A 99 0.65 -12.75 31.36
N ALA A 100 1.14 -11.61 31.85
CA ALA A 100 0.42 -10.86 32.86
C ALA A 100 0.05 -9.45 32.37
N TYR A 101 -1.21 -9.09 32.39
CA TYR A 101 -1.70 -7.76 32.09
C TYR A 101 -2.64 -7.25 33.18
N VAL A 102 -2.80 -5.95 33.27
CA VAL A 102 -3.78 -5.33 34.15
C VAL A 102 -5.09 -5.23 33.38
N ASP A 103 -6.14 -5.91 33.85
CA ASP A 103 -7.45 -5.86 33.21
C ASP A 103 -8.18 -4.52 33.46
N PRO A 104 -9.32 -4.26 32.83
CA PRO A 104 -10.08 -3.04 33.04
C PRO A 104 -10.55 -2.79 34.49
N VAL A 105 -10.54 -3.82 35.35
CA VAL A 105 -10.84 -3.70 36.76
C VAL A 105 -9.58 -3.66 37.64
N ASN A 106 -8.44 -3.31 37.04
CA ASN A 106 -7.15 -3.12 37.70
C ASN A 106 -6.60 -4.38 38.41
N LYS A 107 -6.90 -5.56 37.88
CA LYS A 107 -6.38 -6.83 38.38
C LYS A 107 -5.35 -7.39 37.39
N PHE A 108 -4.28 -7.96 37.96
CA PHE A 108 -3.34 -8.71 37.16
C PHE A 108 -3.95 -10.00 36.66
N ARG A 109 -3.92 -10.20 35.38
CA ARG A 109 -4.32 -11.43 34.73
C ARG A 109 -3.15 -12.03 33.99
N VAL A 110 -3.03 -13.33 34.08
CA VAL A 110 -2.11 -14.12 33.24
C VAL A 110 -2.89 -14.55 32.01
N SER A 111 -2.39 -14.19 30.85
CA SER A 111 -3.04 -14.50 29.57
C SER A 111 -2.02 -15.12 28.65
N THR A 112 -2.38 -16.24 28.00
CA THR A 112 -1.57 -16.80 26.92
C THR A 112 -1.98 -16.17 25.61
N PRO A 113 -1.12 -15.37 24.97
CA PRO A 113 -1.46 -14.74 23.69
C PRO A 113 -1.77 -15.79 22.63
N GLN A 114 -2.74 -15.49 21.78
CA GLN A 114 -3.11 -16.34 20.65
C GLN A 114 -2.71 -15.67 19.35
N ALA A 115 -1.85 -16.32 18.56
CA ALA A 115 -1.60 -15.88 17.19
C ALA A 115 -2.87 -16.13 16.35
N LEU A 116 -3.39 -15.06 15.76
CA LEU A 116 -4.53 -15.11 14.85
C LEU A 116 -4.09 -15.38 13.43
N ILE A 117 -2.93 -14.84 13.07
CA ILE A 117 -2.18 -15.17 11.89
C ILE A 117 -0.69 -14.95 12.20
N ASP A 118 0.11 -15.84 11.69
CA ASP A 118 1.55 -15.75 11.64
C ASP A 118 1.97 -16.23 10.26
N THR A 119 2.63 -15.39 9.52
CA THR A 119 2.99 -15.67 8.13
C THR A 119 4.38 -15.16 7.84
N ASP A 120 5.17 -16.02 7.26
CA ASP A 120 6.33 -15.72 6.46
C ASP A 120 6.05 -16.07 4.99
N PHE A 121 6.90 -15.66 4.09
CA PHE A 121 6.70 -15.88 2.65
C PHE A 121 7.86 -16.66 2.03
N GLU A 122 8.60 -17.38 2.82
CA GLU A 122 9.75 -18.19 2.37
C GLU A 122 9.37 -19.07 1.16
N TYR A 123 8.25 -19.77 1.24
CA TYR A 123 7.81 -20.75 0.23
C TYR A 123 6.73 -20.23 -0.72
N GLY A 124 6.44 -18.94 -0.73
CA GLY A 124 5.49 -18.37 -1.66
C GLY A 124 4.57 -17.32 -1.07
N SER A 125 3.68 -16.78 -1.90
CA SER A 125 2.81 -15.65 -1.56
C SER A 125 1.63 -15.99 -0.65
N GLN A 126 1.46 -17.26 -0.24
CA GLN A 126 0.40 -17.74 0.64
C GLN A 126 -1.02 -17.29 0.24
N VAL A 127 -1.39 -17.56 -1.00
CA VAL A 127 -2.66 -17.14 -1.62
C VAL A 127 -3.92 -17.62 -0.88
N THR A 128 -3.82 -18.63 -0.04
CA THR A 128 -4.93 -19.12 0.81
C THR A 128 -5.21 -18.21 2.00
N LYS A 129 -4.19 -17.54 2.51
CA LYS A 129 -4.29 -16.62 3.66
C LYS A 129 -4.37 -15.16 3.24
N TRP A 130 -3.75 -14.83 2.10
CA TRP A 130 -3.62 -13.48 1.58
C TRP A 130 -4.31 -13.34 0.24
N GLU A 131 -4.86 -12.17 -0.01
CA GLU A 131 -5.36 -11.76 -1.31
C GLU A 131 -4.63 -10.52 -1.78
N ASN A 132 -4.50 -10.41 -3.09
CA ASN A 132 -3.95 -9.25 -3.76
C ASN A 132 -5.08 -8.57 -4.52
N LEU A 133 -5.28 -7.29 -4.30
CA LEU A 133 -6.31 -6.49 -4.95
C LEU A 133 -5.62 -5.32 -5.64
N ALA A 134 -5.88 -5.15 -6.92
CA ALA A 134 -5.46 -3.94 -7.62
C ALA A 134 -6.68 -3.27 -8.26
N MET A 135 -6.76 -1.97 -8.08
CA MET A 135 -7.81 -1.13 -8.63
C MET A 135 -7.14 -0.08 -9.51
N ILE A 136 -7.36 -0.16 -10.81
CA ILE A 136 -6.84 0.80 -11.78
C ILE A 136 -8.03 1.50 -12.39
N ASN A 137 -8.04 2.83 -12.39
CA ASN A 137 -9.17 3.61 -12.88
C ASN A 137 -10.51 3.13 -12.31
N ASN A 138 -10.53 2.78 -11.01
CA ASN A 138 -11.67 2.19 -10.30
C ASN A 138 -12.16 0.86 -10.86
N ARG A 139 -11.33 0.11 -11.56
CA ARG A 139 -11.62 -1.27 -11.99
C ARG A 139 -10.86 -2.27 -11.13
N PRO A 140 -11.49 -3.38 -10.76
CA PRO A 140 -10.75 -4.53 -10.29
C PRO A 140 -9.80 -4.98 -11.39
N PHE A 141 -8.53 -5.02 -11.08
CA PHE A 141 -7.53 -5.54 -11.98
C PHE A 141 -7.50 -7.07 -11.88
N ALA A 142 -7.40 -7.76 -13.03
CA ALA A 142 -7.21 -9.21 -13.03
C ALA A 142 -5.86 -9.54 -12.41
N TYR A 143 -5.87 -10.33 -11.33
CA TYR A 143 -4.66 -10.73 -10.65
C TYR A 143 -3.75 -11.50 -11.57
N PRO A 144 -2.46 -11.17 -11.56
CA PRO A 144 -1.51 -12.07 -12.13
C PRO A 144 -1.55 -13.39 -11.34
N SER A 145 -1.93 -14.47 -11.97
CA SER A 145 -1.72 -15.80 -11.43
C SER A 145 -0.24 -16.14 -11.60
N SER A 146 0.45 -16.48 -10.51
CA SER A 146 1.79 -17.05 -10.62
C SER A 146 1.66 -18.43 -11.27
N VAL A 147 2.12 -18.54 -12.48
CA VAL A 147 2.29 -19.85 -13.13
C VAL A 147 3.73 -20.28 -12.84
N GLY A 148 3.90 -21.30 -12.03
CA GLY A 148 5.20 -21.95 -11.87
C GLY A 148 5.58 -22.62 -13.19
N VAL A 149 6.69 -22.20 -13.79
CA VAL A 149 7.27 -22.91 -14.92
C VAL A 149 8.18 -23.99 -14.34
N THR A 150 7.71 -25.24 -14.35
CA THR A 150 8.52 -26.40 -13.97
C THR A 150 9.12 -27.04 -15.22
N GLY A 151 10.37 -27.47 -15.14
CA GLY A 151 10.99 -28.24 -16.23
C GLY A 151 11.90 -27.42 -17.14
N ILE A 152 12.89 -26.76 -16.56
CA ILE A 152 13.88 -25.98 -17.29
C ILE A 152 14.95 -26.94 -17.83
N GLY A 153 15.17 -26.89 -19.14
CA GLY A 153 16.24 -27.64 -19.77
C GLY A 153 17.57 -26.91 -19.73
N THR A 154 17.64 -25.70 -20.26
CA THR A 154 18.92 -25.02 -20.45
C THR A 154 18.72 -23.50 -20.47
N ILE A 155 19.64 -22.79 -19.86
CA ILE A 155 19.72 -21.32 -19.97
C ILE A 155 21.07 -20.96 -20.57
N SER A 156 21.07 -20.09 -21.56
CA SER A 156 22.30 -19.60 -22.19
C SER A 156 22.35 -18.07 -22.22
N LEU A 157 23.54 -17.55 -21.97
CA LEU A 157 23.84 -16.14 -22.10
C LEU A 157 25.16 -15.99 -22.86
N PRO A 158 25.12 -15.56 -24.15
CA PRO A 158 26.31 -15.42 -24.98
C PRO A 158 27.25 -14.33 -24.46
N THR A 159 28.54 -14.40 -24.82
CA THR A 159 29.53 -13.36 -24.52
C THR A 159 29.11 -12.03 -25.15
N ASN A 160 29.36 -10.94 -24.45
CA ASN A 160 28.99 -9.57 -24.85
C ASN A 160 27.49 -9.37 -25.13
N SER A 161 26.65 -10.26 -24.58
CA SER A 161 25.20 -10.20 -24.72
C SER A 161 24.54 -9.98 -23.35
N ARG A 162 23.37 -9.40 -23.40
CA ARG A 162 22.44 -9.34 -22.26
C ARG A 162 21.24 -10.26 -22.48
N THR A 163 21.07 -10.83 -23.66
CA THR A 163 19.93 -11.66 -24.00
C THR A 163 20.11 -13.06 -23.44
N VAL A 164 19.31 -13.41 -22.46
CA VAL A 164 19.26 -14.75 -21.88
C VAL A 164 18.22 -15.55 -22.65
N THR A 165 18.60 -16.74 -23.14
CA THR A 165 17.68 -17.69 -23.75
C THR A 165 17.42 -18.82 -22.78
N VAL A 166 16.14 -19.03 -22.46
CA VAL A 166 15.67 -20.14 -21.61
C VAL A 166 15.02 -21.18 -22.49
N ILE A 167 15.55 -22.40 -22.48
CA ILE A 167 14.96 -23.54 -23.16
C ILE A 167 14.14 -24.31 -22.12
N VAL A 168 12.85 -24.47 -22.37
CA VAL A 168 11.95 -25.25 -21.54
C VAL A 168 12.01 -26.69 -22.00
N GLY A 169 12.18 -27.64 -21.07
CA GLY A 169 12.40 -29.05 -21.38
C GLY A 169 11.26 -29.67 -22.18
N ALA A 170 11.61 -30.70 -22.99
CA ALA A 170 10.77 -31.34 -24.00
C ALA A 170 9.57 -32.17 -23.49
N SER A 171 9.25 -32.16 -22.21
CA SER A 171 8.06 -32.86 -21.68
C SER A 171 6.85 -31.95 -21.64
N GLY A 172 6.13 -31.93 -22.69
CA GLY A 172 4.85 -31.42 -23.14
C GLY A 172 3.80 -30.81 -22.20
N THR A 173 4.13 -30.36 -20.99
CA THR A 173 3.19 -29.82 -19.98
C THR A 173 3.55 -28.44 -19.45
N THR A 174 4.64 -27.85 -19.86
CA THR A 174 5.08 -26.54 -19.39
C THR A 174 4.70 -25.45 -20.40
N SER A 175 3.80 -24.57 -19.98
CA SER A 175 3.48 -23.37 -20.76
C SER A 175 4.62 -22.37 -20.64
N VAL A 176 5.22 -21.99 -21.75
CA VAL A 176 6.15 -20.85 -21.82
C VAL A 176 5.39 -19.58 -21.47
N PRO A 177 5.93 -18.72 -20.59
CA PRO A 177 5.29 -17.44 -20.27
C PRO A 177 5.07 -16.61 -21.52
N GLY A 178 3.92 -15.99 -21.66
CA GLY A 178 3.62 -15.12 -22.82
C GLY A 178 4.59 -13.94 -22.93
N ILE A 179 4.82 -13.45 -24.15
CA ILE A 179 5.61 -12.22 -24.39
C ILE A 179 5.02 -11.08 -23.55
N GLY A 180 5.91 -10.29 -22.89
CA GLY A 180 5.52 -9.22 -21.98
C GLY A 180 5.17 -9.68 -20.56
N SER A 181 5.16 -10.99 -20.30
CA SER A 181 4.97 -11.51 -18.93
C SER A 181 6.16 -11.16 -18.05
N ALA A 182 5.90 -10.77 -16.80
CA ALA A 182 6.93 -10.64 -15.80
C ALA A 182 7.33 -12.04 -15.28
N ILE A 183 8.62 -12.28 -15.21
CA ILE A 183 9.20 -13.51 -14.67
C ILE A 183 10.17 -13.17 -13.56
N THR A 184 10.26 -14.03 -12.56
CA THR A 184 11.31 -14.02 -11.55
C THR A 184 12.24 -15.20 -11.81
N VAL A 185 13.52 -14.90 -12.00
CA VAL A 185 14.59 -15.90 -12.21
C VAL A 185 15.40 -16.01 -10.94
N GLN A 186 15.64 -17.22 -10.50
CA GLN A 186 16.40 -17.55 -9.31
C GLN A 186 17.41 -18.64 -9.56
N ASP A 187 18.41 -18.70 -8.70
CA ASP A 187 19.44 -19.74 -8.70
C ASP A 187 20.22 -19.88 -10.02
N ALA A 188 20.17 -18.84 -10.87
CA ALA A 188 21.08 -18.78 -11.98
C ALA A 188 22.50 -18.59 -11.48
N TYR A 189 23.45 -19.38 -12.01
CA TYR A 189 24.86 -19.30 -11.64
C TYR A 189 25.46 -17.90 -11.80
N LEU A 190 25.03 -17.17 -12.81
CA LEU A 190 25.40 -15.78 -13.00
C LEU A 190 24.36 -14.87 -12.34
N ASN A 191 24.76 -14.15 -11.33
CA ASN A 191 23.90 -13.25 -10.56
C ASN A 191 23.22 -12.17 -11.45
N ILE A 192 23.83 -11.79 -12.56
CA ILE A 192 23.25 -10.87 -13.54
C ILE A 192 21.99 -11.39 -14.22
N ALA A 193 21.80 -12.70 -14.24
CA ALA A 193 20.62 -13.37 -14.79
C ALA A 193 19.50 -13.57 -13.74
N ASN A 194 19.77 -13.33 -12.47
CA ASN A 194 18.77 -13.43 -11.39
C ASN A 194 18.01 -12.13 -11.21
N GLY A 195 16.72 -12.23 -10.93
CA GLY A 195 15.85 -11.09 -10.62
C GLY A 195 14.53 -11.14 -11.37
N ASN A 196 13.91 -9.97 -11.46
CA ASN A 196 12.64 -9.77 -12.15
C ASN A 196 12.90 -9.25 -13.55
N PHE A 197 12.36 -9.94 -14.54
CA PHE A 197 12.54 -9.62 -15.95
C PHE A 197 11.23 -9.74 -16.71
N ILE A 198 11.24 -9.33 -17.95
CA ILE A 198 10.10 -9.42 -18.86
C ILE A 198 10.48 -10.35 -20.01
N VAL A 199 9.55 -11.23 -20.35
CA VAL A 199 9.69 -12.09 -21.51
C VAL A 199 9.61 -11.25 -22.79
N GLU A 200 10.68 -11.23 -23.56
CA GLU A 200 10.82 -10.39 -24.76
C GLU A 200 10.47 -11.13 -26.04
N SER A 201 10.78 -12.41 -26.10
CA SER A 201 10.45 -13.24 -27.27
C SER A 201 10.13 -14.68 -26.87
N ILE A 202 9.38 -15.38 -27.70
CA ILE A 202 9.11 -16.79 -27.60
C ILE A 202 9.59 -17.43 -28.91
N GLY A 203 10.37 -18.50 -28.81
CA GLY A 203 10.86 -19.24 -29.98
C GLY A 203 9.78 -20.11 -30.63
N ALA A 204 10.07 -20.58 -31.83
CA ALA A 204 9.17 -21.43 -32.56
C ALA A 204 8.82 -22.72 -31.78
N GLY A 205 7.55 -23.09 -31.79
CA GLY A 205 7.05 -24.26 -31.06
C GLY A 205 6.89 -24.06 -29.56
N ASN A 206 6.99 -22.80 -29.03
CA ASN A 206 6.86 -22.51 -27.60
C ASN A 206 7.82 -23.31 -26.70
N THR A 207 9.03 -23.58 -27.20
CA THR A 207 10.04 -24.37 -26.46
C THR A 207 11.08 -23.53 -25.75
N ASN A 208 11.15 -22.25 -26.07
CA ASN A 208 12.08 -21.32 -25.44
C ASN A 208 11.51 -19.89 -25.38
N PHE A 209 12.10 -19.08 -24.52
CA PHE A 209 11.82 -17.64 -24.43
C PHE A 209 13.10 -16.88 -24.08
N THR A 210 13.09 -15.57 -24.31
CA THR A 210 14.22 -14.70 -23.98
C THR A 210 13.83 -13.59 -23.04
N TYR A 211 14.81 -13.15 -22.27
CA TYR A 211 14.74 -11.91 -21.46
C TYR A 211 16.11 -11.22 -21.44
N THR A 212 16.17 -9.94 -21.07
CA THR A 212 17.41 -9.19 -20.98
C THR A 212 17.97 -9.20 -19.57
N ALA A 213 19.19 -9.73 -19.40
CA ALA A 213 19.91 -9.74 -18.13
C ALA A 213 20.28 -8.33 -17.65
N ARG A 214 20.59 -8.20 -16.35
CA ARG A 214 20.92 -6.92 -15.70
C ARG A 214 22.19 -6.25 -16.22
N ALA A 215 23.15 -7.04 -16.68
CA ALA A 215 24.40 -6.54 -17.23
C ALA A 215 24.86 -7.39 -18.41
N THR A 216 25.81 -6.87 -19.17
CA THR A 216 26.47 -7.60 -20.26
C THR A 216 27.38 -8.66 -19.68
N ASN A 217 27.31 -9.85 -20.23
CA ASN A 217 28.16 -10.96 -19.83
C ASN A 217 29.53 -10.86 -20.51
N THR A 218 30.58 -11.16 -19.78
CA THR A 218 31.96 -11.16 -20.32
C THR A 218 32.42 -12.53 -20.82
N THR A 219 31.72 -13.59 -20.49
CA THR A 219 32.02 -14.96 -20.88
C THR A 219 30.76 -15.72 -21.28
N THR A 220 30.78 -16.51 -22.38
CA THR A 220 29.65 -17.35 -22.76
C THR A 220 29.39 -18.41 -21.68
N VAL A 221 28.18 -18.44 -21.17
CA VAL A 221 27.74 -19.44 -20.22
C VAL A 221 26.54 -20.17 -20.80
N THR A 222 26.64 -21.46 -20.92
CA THR A 222 25.55 -22.40 -21.19
C THR A 222 25.25 -23.15 -19.92
N ASN A 223 23.98 -23.40 -19.61
CA ASN A 223 23.55 -24.01 -18.34
C ASN A 223 23.90 -23.13 -17.12
N ILE A 224 23.29 -21.98 -17.06
CA ILE A 224 23.50 -21.03 -15.97
C ILE A 224 23.00 -21.56 -14.61
N PHE A 225 22.32 -22.71 -14.58
CA PHE A 225 21.90 -23.38 -13.35
C PHE A 225 22.89 -24.46 -12.97
N ASP A 226 23.11 -24.58 -11.67
CA ASP A 226 23.78 -25.75 -11.12
C ASP A 226 22.93 -26.99 -11.48
N SER A 227 23.56 -28.02 -12.01
CA SER A 227 22.93 -29.28 -12.41
C SER A 227 22.15 -29.97 -11.28
N ASN A 228 22.38 -29.58 -10.04
CA ASN A 228 21.72 -30.07 -8.83
C ASN A 228 20.60 -29.16 -8.31
N LYS A 229 20.35 -28.03 -8.95
CA LYS A 229 19.28 -27.11 -8.56
C LYS A 229 18.31 -26.92 -9.72
N THR A 230 17.06 -27.18 -9.47
CA THR A 230 15.97 -26.81 -10.37
C THR A 230 15.79 -25.30 -10.26
N GLY A 231 16.24 -24.57 -11.26
CA GLY A 231 15.97 -23.14 -11.35
C GLY A 231 14.45 -22.88 -11.34
N ILE A 232 14.01 -22.04 -10.43
CA ILE A 232 12.59 -21.75 -10.29
C ILE A 232 12.29 -20.48 -11.08
N PHE A 233 11.47 -20.59 -12.12
CA PHE A 233 10.81 -19.46 -12.73
C PHE A 233 9.41 -19.34 -12.16
N SER A 234 9.11 -18.27 -11.49
CA SER A 234 7.73 -17.87 -11.26
C SER A 234 7.35 -16.84 -12.32
N GLY A 235 6.49 -17.19 -13.21
CA GLY A 235 5.94 -16.29 -14.21
C GLY A 235 4.59 -15.76 -13.73
N THR A 236 4.40 -14.46 -13.90
CA THR A 236 3.09 -13.86 -13.75
C THR A 236 2.54 -13.61 -15.14
N THR A 237 1.54 -14.38 -15.54
CA THR A 237 0.86 -14.17 -16.83
C THR A 237 -0.01 -12.94 -16.71
N TYR A 238 0.42 -11.85 -17.32
CA TYR A 238 -0.46 -10.72 -17.58
C TYR A 238 -1.24 -11.01 -18.86
N THR A 239 -2.53 -10.79 -18.86
CA THR A 239 -3.29 -10.59 -20.09
C THR A 239 -2.89 -9.22 -20.64
N ASN A 240 -1.72 -9.14 -21.23
CA ASN A 240 -1.27 -7.91 -21.88
C ASN A 240 -2.12 -7.69 -23.12
N ALA A 241 -2.81 -6.55 -23.16
CA ALA A 241 -3.41 -6.11 -24.39
C ALA A 241 -2.29 -5.77 -25.38
N GLN A 242 -2.04 -6.67 -26.33
CA GLN A 242 -1.22 -6.30 -27.49
C GLN A 242 -1.93 -5.18 -28.25
N ILE A 243 -1.22 -4.10 -28.52
CA ILE A 243 -1.70 -3.09 -29.46
C ILE A 243 -1.69 -3.71 -30.85
N GLY A 244 -2.84 -3.82 -31.48
CA GLY A 244 -3.03 -4.55 -32.72
C GLY A 244 -2.16 -4.03 -33.88
N GLY A 245 -1.73 -4.95 -34.74
CA GLY A 245 -0.94 -4.65 -35.95
C GLY A 245 0.56 -4.49 -35.69
N THR A 246 1.31 -4.28 -36.77
CA THR A 246 2.76 -4.02 -36.70
C THR A 246 2.98 -2.51 -36.53
N PRO A 247 3.69 -2.09 -35.47
CA PRO A 247 3.99 -0.68 -35.28
C PRO A 247 5.02 -0.19 -36.32
N THR A 248 4.93 1.08 -36.65
CA THR A 248 5.95 1.77 -37.46
C THR A 248 6.72 2.73 -36.58
N PHE A 249 8.03 2.74 -36.74
CA PHE A 249 8.93 3.62 -35.99
C PHE A 249 9.44 4.72 -36.93
N SER A 250 9.55 5.94 -36.43
CA SER A 250 10.00 7.12 -37.19
C SER A 250 11.24 7.75 -36.55
N TRP A 251 12.17 6.91 -36.09
CA TRP A 251 13.36 7.35 -35.41
C TRP A 251 14.39 7.92 -36.40
N THR A 252 14.98 9.04 -36.05
CA THR A 252 16.04 9.69 -36.84
C THR A 252 17.36 9.83 -36.08
N SER A 253 17.28 10.14 -34.78
CA SER A 253 18.47 10.26 -33.92
C SER A 253 18.08 10.32 -32.44
N GLY A 254 19.04 10.06 -31.54
CA GLY A 254 18.85 10.15 -30.10
C GLY A 254 18.10 8.98 -29.48
N THR A 255 17.69 9.15 -28.22
CA THR A 255 17.01 8.11 -27.45
C THR A 255 15.48 8.14 -27.57
N ALA A 256 14.91 9.22 -28.09
CA ALA A 256 13.47 9.35 -28.32
C ALA A 256 13.05 8.54 -29.54
N ILE A 257 12.12 7.61 -29.36
CA ILE A 257 11.63 6.73 -30.42
C ILE A 257 10.14 6.99 -30.64
N PRO A 258 9.78 7.73 -31.72
CA PRO A 258 8.39 7.90 -32.13
C PRO A 258 7.83 6.61 -32.71
N VAL A 259 6.62 6.28 -32.32
CA VAL A 259 5.88 5.09 -32.75
C VAL A 259 4.55 5.47 -33.34
N THR A 260 4.18 4.83 -34.43
CA THR A 260 2.83 4.89 -34.99
C THR A 260 2.26 3.48 -35.03
N THR A 261 1.09 3.30 -34.43
CA THR A 261 0.35 2.03 -34.39
C THR A 261 -0.70 2.01 -35.51
N THR A 262 -1.04 0.83 -35.98
CA THR A 262 -2.05 0.66 -37.05
C THR A 262 -3.49 0.86 -36.54
N VAL A 263 -3.68 0.73 -35.22
CA VAL A 263 -4.97 0.94 -34.54
C VAL A 263 -4.75 1.91 -33.39
N PRO A 264 -5.77 2.59 -32.91
CA PRO A 264 -5.68 3.45 -31.72
C PRO A 264 -5.08 2.66 -30.54
N HIS A 265 -4.04 3.21 -29.94
CA HIS A 265 -3.27 2.52 -28.89
C HIS A 265 -3.90 2.65 -27.50
N GLY A 266 -4.75 3.63 -27.24
CA GLY A 266 -5.39 3.82 -25.94
C GLY A 266 -4.45 4.15 -24.79
N LEU A 267 -3.20 4.56 -25.09
CA LEU A 267 -2.21 4.91 -24.08
C LEU A 267 -2.37 6.33 -23.57
N ALA A 268 -1.95 6.54 -22.32
CA ALA A 268 -1.71 7.87 -21.74
C ALA A 268 -0.22 8.07 -21.49
N ILE A 269 0.20 9.34 -21.35
CA ILE A 269 1.55 9.68 -20.89
C ILE A 269 1.77 9.00 -19.53
N GLY A 270 2.94 8.39 -19.36
CA GLY A 270 3.27 7.64 -18.16
C GLY A 270 2.85 6.18 -18.18
N ASN A 271 2.02 5.72 -19.13
CA ASN A 271 1.77 4.28 -19.27
C ASN A 271 3.05 3.53 -19.59
N GLU A 272 3.16 2.33 -19.11
CA GLU A 272 4.27 1.45 -19.45
C GLU A 272 3.90 0.55 -20.61
N VAL A 273 4.80 0.47 -21.59
CA VAL A 273 4.70 -0.42 -22.74
C VAL A 273 5.90 -1.33 -22.82
N SER A 274 5.66 -2.57 -23.21
CA SER A 274 6.72 -3.50 -23.58
C SER A 274 6.83 -3.55 -25.11
N VAL A 275 7.98 -3.17 -25.63
CA VAL A 275 8.31 -3.23 -27.07
C VAL A 275 9.24 -4.40 -27.28
N VAL A 276 8.86 -5.33 -28.16
CA VAL A 276 9.62 -6.56 -28.36
C VAL A 276 9.71 -6.92 -29.85
N GLY A 277 10.82 -7.54 -30.22
CA GLY A 277 11.01 -8.09 -31.57
C GLY A 277 11.26 -7.04 -32.66
N THR A 278 11.69 -5.82 -32.31
CA THR A 278 12.15 -4.86 -33.31
C THR A 278 13.56 -5.23 -33.81
N SER A 279 13.93 -4.75 -35.00
CA SER A 279 15.27 -4.96 -35.58
C SER A 279 16.39 -4.32 -34.76
N GLN A 280 16.09 -3.42 -33.84
CA GLN A 280 17.04 -2.69 -33.01
C GLN A 280 16.92 -3.13 -31.56
N VAL A 281 17.96 -3.77 -31.04
CA VAL A 281 17.97 -4.29 -29.65
C VAL A 281 17.68 -3.17 -28.63
N ASN A 282 18.23 -1.97 -28.87
CA ASN A 282 18.05 -0.83 -27.97
C ASN A 282 16.61 -0.25 -27.99
N ALA A 283 15.78 -0.63 -28.96
CA ALA A 283 14.39 -0.24 -29.04
C ALA A 283 13.45 -1.27 -28.37
N ASN A 284 13.97 -2.43 -27.97
CA ASN A 284 13.24 -3.47 -27.25
C ASN A 284 13.38 -3.31 -25.74
N GLY A 285 12.32 -3.61 -25.01
CA GLY A 285 12.28 -3.53 -23.54
C GLY A 285 10.98 -2.97 -23.02
N SER A 286 10.99 -2.60 -21.76
CA SER A 286 9.87 -1.89 -21.12
C SER A 286 10.20 -0.41 -21.02
N PHE A 287 9.27 0.41 -21.48
CA PHE A 287 9.46 1.85 -21.58
C PHE A 287 8.22 2.59 -21.09
N VAL A 288 8.44 3.79 -20.57
CA VAL A 288 7.35 4.70 -20.23
C VAL A 288 6.99 5.55 -21.44
N VAL A 289 5.71 5.67 -21.71
CA VAL A 289 5.19 6.58 -22.75
C VAL A 289 5.46 8.02 -22.34
N ALA A 290 6.31 8.69 -23.08
CA ALA A 290 6.75 10.04 -22.75
C ALA A 290 5.83 11.12 -23.34
N THR A 291 5.35 10.92 -24.57
CA THR A 291 4.43 11.83 -25.23
C THR A 291 3.41 11.08 -26.06
N ILE A 292 2.21 11.64 -26.18
CA ILE A 292 1.15 11.17 -27.09
C ILE A 292 1.03 12.22 -28.19
N THR A 293 1.21 11.80 -29.44
CA THR A 293 1.14 12.70 -30.61
C THR A 293 -0.19 12.61 -31.34
N SER A 294 -0.86 11.46 -31.26
CA SER A 294 -2.20 11.21 -31.82
C SER A 294 -2.83 9.98 -31.18
N SER A 295 -4.02 9.60 -31.58
CA SER A 295 -4.64 8.33 -31.16
C SER A 295 -3.84 7.09 -31.56
N THR A 296 -3.01 7.19 -32.58
CA THR A 296 -2.15 6.11 -33.08
C THR A 296 -0.66 6.41 -32.90
N GLY A 297 -0.28 7.56 -32.36
CA GLY A 297 1.11 8.00 -32.26
C GLY A 297 1.54 8.30 -30.81
N PHE A 298 2.67 7.78 -30.39
CA PHE A 298 3.30 8.09 -29.13
C PHE A 298 4.83 8.01 -29.23
N THR A 299 5.52 8.51 -28.20
CA THR A 299 7.00 8.46 -28.13
C THR A 299 7.42 7.84 -26.79
N TYR A 300 8.44 7.01 -26.81
CA TYR A 300 9.14 6.54 -25.63
C TYR A 300 10.64 6.80 -25.74
N TYR A 301 11.37 6.74 -24.63
CA TYR A 301 12.83 6.90 -24.62
C TYR A 301 13.50 5.55 -24.36
N SER A 302 14.39 5.16 -25.28
CA SER A 302 15.30 4.04 -25.08
C SER A 302 16.47 4.44 -24.18
N THR A 303 17.09 3.47 -23.51
CA THR A 303 18.28 3.73 -22.67
C THR A 303 19.51 4.13 -23.48
N THR A 304 19.60 3.59 -24.68
CA THR A 304 20.68 3.87 -25.63
C THR A 304 20.04 4.09 -27.01
N ALA A 305 20.54 5.08 -27.74
CA ALA A 305 20.05 5.36 -29.09
C ALA A 305 20.15 4.12 -29.98
N PRO A 306 19.12 3.79 -30.76
CA PRO A 306 19.24 2.79 -31.82
C PRO A 306 20.32 3.18 -32.84
N SER A 307 20.88 2.21 -33.54
CA SER A 307 21.87 2.48 -34.61
C SER A 307 21.18 2.73 -35.96
N ALA A 308 19.93 2.36 -36.11
CA ALA A 308 19.08 2.59 -37.27
C ALA A 308 17.61 2.69 -36.86
N ASN A 309 16.74 3.13 -37.77
CA ASN A 309 15.30 3.15 -37.49
C ASN A 309 14.79 1.73 -37.19
N PRO A 310 14.16 1.50 -36.03
CA PRO A 310 13.59 0.19 -35.70
C PRO A 310 12.52 -0.24 -36.72
N THR A 311 12.47 -1.50 -37.02
CA THR A 311 11.45 -2.08 -37.93
C THR A 311 10.87 -3.34 -37.29
N GLY A 312 9.64 -3.68 -37.64
CA GLY A 312 8.93 -4.84 -37.09
C GLY A 312 8.55 -4.64 -35.60
N GLY A 313 8.45 -5.72 -34.89
CA GLY A 313 8.15 -5.73 -33.48
C GLY A 313 6.66 -5.71 -33.12
N ARG A 314 6.42 -5.76 -31.81
CA ARG A 314 5.08 -5.73 -31.20
C ARG A 314 5.14 -4.86 -29.96
N ILE A 315 4.02 -4.27 -29.59
CA ILE A 315 3.89 -3.43 -28.42
C ILE A 315 2.78 -3.98 -27.55
N PHE A 316 3.08 -4.13 -26.28
CA PHE A 316 2.13 -4.58 -25.26
C PHE A 316 1.97 -3.50 -24.21
N VAL A 317 0.75 -3.21 -23.82
CA VAL A 317 0.46 -2.35 -22.68
C VAL A 317 0.70 -3.16 -21.43
N ARG A 318 1.57 -2.70 -20.59
CA ARG A 318 1.82 -3.33 -19.29
C ARG A 318 0.71 -3.02 -18.32
N PRO A 319 0.13 -4.02 -17.65
CA PRO A 319 -0.82 -3.74 -16.59
C PRO A 319 -0.11 -3.03 -15.45
N GLN A 320 -0.82 -2.10 -14.84
CA GLN A 320 -0.36 -1.39 -13.65
C GLN A 320 -0.64 -2.23 -12.42
N GLY A 321 0.26 -2.17 -11.43
CA GLY A 321 0.21 -3.00 -10.25
C GLY A 321 0.88 -4.35 -10.43
N GLN A 322 1.91 -4.60 -9.65
CA GLN A 322 2.66 -5.84 -9.62
C GLN A 322 2.68 -6.39 -8.21
N PHE A 323 2.52 -7.69 -8.08
CA PHE A 323 2.70 -8.43 -6.82
C PHE A 323 3.68 -9.56 -7.11
N LEU A 324 4.90 -9.43 -6.62
CA LEU A 324 5.98 -10.36 -6.92
C LEU A 324 6.44 -11.01 -5.62
N HIS A 325 6.55 -12.33 -5.64
CA HIS A 325 7.25 -13.07 -4.61
C HIS A 325 8.76 -12.99 -4.87
N ARG A 326 9.52 -12.80 -3.82
CA ARG A 326 10.99 -12.75 -3.84
C ARG A 326 11.54 -14.00 -3.17
N PRO A 327 11.70 -15.09 -3.91
CA PRO A 327 12.02 -16.36 -3.29
C PRO A 327 13.44 -16.40 -2.69
N PHE A 328 14.36 -15.53 -3.15
CA PHE A 328 15.74 -15.47 -2.63
C PHE A 328 15.86 -14.86 -1.23
N ASP A 329 14.89 -14.10 -0.77
CA ASP A 329 14.86 -13.52 0.58
C ASP A 329 13.50 -13.68 1.29
N GLY A 330 12.60 -14.48 0.70
CA GLY A 330 11.30 -14.78 1.29
C GLY A 330 10.37 -13.56 1.41
N GLY A 331 10.57 -12.53 0.59
CA GLY A 331 9.78 -11.31 0.63
C GLY A 331 8.69 -11.25 -0.43
N ILE A 332 7.76 -10.33 -0.23
CA ILE A 332 6.79 -9.90 -1.25
C ILE A 332 7.04 -8.45 -1.54
N ILE A 333 7.21 -8.12 -2.82
CA ILE A 333 7.25 -6.75 -3.29
C ILE A 333 6.02 -6.48 -4.15
N PHE A 334 5.40 -5.33 -3.96
CA PHE A 334 4.32 -4.89 -4.83
C PHE A 334 4.31 -3.38 -5.00
N THR A 335 3.71 -2.94 -6.09
CA THR A 335 3.55 -1.52 -6.44
C THR A 335 2.27 -1.35 -7.25
N SER A 336 1.66 -0.18 -7.16
CA SER A 336 0.59 0.20 -8.09
C SER A 336 1.12 0.56 -9.47
N ASN A 337 2.41 0.86 -9.64
CA ASN A 337 3.00 1.48 -10.84
C ASN A 337 2.17 2.67 -11.32
N SER A 338 1.58 3.38 -10.38
CA SER A 338 0.50 4.32 -10.64
C SER A 338 0.97 5.48 -11.48
N ASN A 339 0.34 5.68 -12.61
CA ASN A 339 0.41 6.88 -13.45
C ASN A 339 -0.94 7.56 -13.60
N GLY A 340 -1.95 7.07 -12.87
CA GLY A 340 -3.26 7.68 -12.74
C GLY A 340 -3.61 7.95 -11.28
N ASN A 341 -4.53 8.85 -11.07
CA ASN A 341 -5.03 9.16 -9.74
C ASN A 341 -6.02 8.10 -9.25
N PHE A 342 -6.06 7.88 -7.95
CA PHE A 342 -6.98 6.95 -7.26
C PHE A 342 -6.79 5.49 -7.61
N GLU A 343 -5.60 5.11 -8.02
CA GLU A 343 -5.22 3.71 -8.22
C GLU A 343 -4.70 3.10 -6.94
N GLN A 344 -5.03 1.84 -6.71
CA GLN A 344 -4.66 1.12 -5.49
C GLN A 344 -4.08 -0.24 -5.82
N ALA A 345 -3.00 -0.58 -5.15
CA ALA A 345 -2.52 -1.95 -5.02
C ALA A 345 -2.60 -2.34 -3.55
N ILE A 346 -3.33 -3.40 -3.27
CA ILE A 346 -3.65 -3.83 -1.91
C ILE A 346 -3.26 -5.29 -1.74
N ARG A 347 -2.55 -5.58 -0.68
CA ARG A 347 -2.33 -6.92 -0.20
C ARG A 347 -2.89 -7.03 1.21
N GLN A 348 -3.87 -7.90 1.40
CA GLN A 348 -4.51 -8.04 2.71
C GLN A 348 -4.78 -9.50 3.05
N THR A 349 -4.95 -9.77 4.34
CA THR A 349 -5.41 -11.07 4.80
C THR A 349 -6.85 -11.31 4.38
N ARG A 350 -7.16 -12.51 3.88
CA ARG A 350 -8.55 -12.90 3.58
C ARG A 350 -9.42 -12.93 4.82
N ARG A 351 -8.79 -13.15 5.98
CA ARG A 351 -9.44 -13.17 7.28
C ARG A 351 -9.44 -11.77 7.87
N TYR A 352 -10.62 -11.32 8.32
CA TYR A 352 -10.79 -10.23 9.27
C TYR A 352 -10.63 -10.79 10.67
N PHE A 353 -9.75 -10.21 11.49
CA PHE A 353 -9.52 -10.66 12.86
C PHE A 353 -10.63 -10.13 13.74
N ARG A 354 -11.38 -11.07 14.34
CA ARG A 354 -12.46 -10.70 15.24
C ARG A 354 -11.90 -10.09 16.51
N TYR A 355 -12.34 -8.90 16.83
CA TYR A 355 -12.10 -8.28 18.12
C TYR A 355 -13.07 -8.86 19.16
N GLN A 356 -12.56 -9.24 20.33
CA GLN A 356 -13.36 -9.59 21.51
C GLN A 356 -13.17 -8.51 22.56
N SER A 357 -14.27 -7.99 23.09
CA SER A 357 -14.25 -6.99 24.15
C SER A 357 -13.46 -7.48 25.36
N GLY A 358 -12.63 -6.64 25.91
CA GLY A 358 -11.73 -6.97 27.02
C GLY A 358 -10.37 -7.51 26.61
N LYS A 359 -10.10 -7.60 25.31
CA LYS A 359 -8.80 -8.09 24.80
C LYS A 359 -8.15 -7.03 23.95
N GLY A 360 -6.82 -7.08 23.87
CA GLY A 360 -6.02 -6.29 22.94
C GLY A 360 -5.69 -7.08 21.69
N ILE A 361 -5.52 -6.37 20.58
CA ILE A 361 -4.95 -6.91 19.34
C ILE A 361 -3.65 -6.19 19.06
N GLN A 362 -2.64 -6.97 18.72
CA GLN A 362 -1.30 -6.53 18.37
C GLN A 362 -0.99 -6.97 16.95
N VAL A 363 -0.44 -6.06 16.16
CA VAL A 363 0.00 -6.30 14.78
C VAL A 363 1.47 -5.95 14.67
N SER A 364 2.26 -6.86 14.11
CA SER A 364 3.66 -6.60 13.80
C SER A 364 3.99 -7.03 12.37
N SER A 365 4.92 -6.32 11.75
CA SER A 365 5.30 -6.58 10.36
C SER A 365 6.72 -6.13 10.07
N GLY A 366 7.48 -6.98 9.38
CA GLY A 366 8.77 -6.63 8.79
C GLY A 366 8.57 -6.04 7.39
N THR A 367 8.84 -4.74 7.22
CA THR A 367 8.47 -4.01 5.99
C THR A 367 9.47 -2.90 5.65
N ILE A 368 9.64 -2.64 4.34
CA ILE A 368 10.28 -1.44 3.81
C ILE A 368 9.19 -0.58 3.17
N LEU A 369 9.01 0.64 3.70
CA LEU A 369 8.02 1.61 3.18
C LEU A 369 8.61 2.56 2.14
N LYS A 370 9.92 2.81 2.19
CA LYS A 370 10.62 3.73 1.30
C LYS A 370 11.64 2.96 0.48
N PRO A 371 11.37 2.71 -0.81
CA PRO A 371 12.22 1.84 -1.59
C PRO A 371 13.59 2.44 -1.88
N SER A 372 14.60 1.58 -1.93
CA SER A 372 15.92 1.89 -2.47
C SER A 372 15.99 1.41 -3.92
N LEU A 373 16.67 2.18 -4.75
CA LEU A 373 16.94 1.82 -6.14
C LEU A 373 18.32 1.17 -6.23
N GLN A 374 18.38 0.02 -6.87
CA GLN A 374 19.65 -0.63 -7.16
C GLN A 374 20.29 0.03 -8.39
N ILE A 375 21.42 0.67 -8.21
CA ILE A 375 22.13 1.37 -9.30
C ILE A 375 23.01 0.39 -10.06
N ASP A 376 22.93 0.48 -11.38
CA ASP A 376 23.82 -0.23 -12.32
C ASP A 376 25.02 0.64 -12.66
N SER A 377 24.78 1.91 -13.05
CA SER A 377 25.83 2.85 -13.38
C SER A 377 25.40 4.30 -13.19
N LEU A 378 26.37 5.16 -12.95
CA LEU A 378 26.21 6.61 -12.92
C LEU A 378 27.20 7.22 -13.90
N THR A 379 26.69 8.04 -14.80
CA THR A 379 27.53 8.76 -15.79
C THR A 379 27.12 10.22 -15.85
N SER A 380 28.07 11.09 -16.14
CA SER A 380 27.84 12.52 -16.30
C SER A 380 28.25 13.03 -17.68
N THR A 381 27.52 14.01 -18.19
CA THR A 381 27.84 14.69 -19.46
C THR A 381 29.03 15.62 -19.35
N GLY A 382 29.45 15.98 -18.16
CA GLY A 382 30.56 16.89 -17.89
C GLY A 382 31.00 16.86 -16.44
N LEU A 383 32.02 17.65 -16.11
CA LEU A 383 32.60 17.71 -14.76
C LEU A 383 32.13 18.91 -13.94
N SER A 384 31.39 19.83 -14.57
CA SER A 384 30.97 21.10 -13.96
C SER A 384 29.63 20.96 -13.22
N ILE A 385 29.37 21.91 -12.32
CA ILE A 385 28.03 22.16 -11.79
C ILE A 385 27.06 22.36 -12.95
N GLY A 386 25.88 21.80 -12.88
CA GLY A 386 24.86 21.85 -13.93
C GLY A 386 24.98 20.74 -14.97
N SER A 387 26.00 19.89 -14.90
CA SER A 387 26.12 18.72 -15.78
C SER A 387 25.00 17.73 -15.51
N THR A 388 24.52 17.07 -16.55
CA THR A 388 23.51 16.04 -16.43
C THR A 388 24.15 14.73 -15.94
N ILE A 389 23.70 14.24 -14.79
CA ILE A 389 24.02 12.91 -14.29
C ILE A 389 22.95 11.96 -14.77
N ARG A 390 23.33 10.95 -15.52
CA ARG A 390 22.47 9.84 -15.88
C ARG A 390 22.58 8.75 -14.83
N VAL A 391 21.46 8.42 -14.23
CA VAL A 391 21.32 7.33 -13.27
C VAL A 391 20.70 6.14 -14.01
N GLN A 392 21.40 5.02 -14.03
CA GLN A 392 20.91 3.78 -14.57
C GLN A 392 20.67 2.79 -13.44
N THR A 393 19.47 2.26 -13.33
CA THR A 393 19.09 1.28 -12.31
C THR A 393 19.14 -0.13 -12.88
N LYS A 394 19.34 -1.12 -11.99
CA LYS A 394 19.29 -2.56 -12.36
C LYS A 394 17.87 -3.03 -12.64
N GLU A 395 16.91 -2.40 -12.00
CA GLU A 395 15.48 -2.74 -12.09
C GLU A 395 14.68 -1.49 -12.50
N GLN A 396 13.43 -1.68 -12.79
CA GLN A 396 12.51 -0.59 -13.07
C GLN A 396 12.43 0.38 -11.87
N HIS A 397 12.61 1.66 -12.12
CA HIS A 397 12.65 2.67 -11.06
C HIS A 397 11.27 3.25 -10.70
N ASN A 398 10.24 3.08 -11.51
CA ASN A 398 8.85 3.58 -11.33
C ASN A 398 8.71 5.12 -11.18
N ILE A 399 9.74 5.89 -11.51
CA ILE A 399 9.66 7.36 -11.54
C ILE A 399 8.91 7.76 -12.81
N GLN A 400 7.93 8.65 -12.67
CA GLN A 400 7.07 9.06 -13.78
C GLN A 400 7.72 10.17 -14.61
N ALA A 401 7.58 10.04 -15.94
CA ALA A 401 8.19 10.99 -16.87
C ALA A 401 7.50 12.34 -16.92
N ALA A 402 6.22 12.39 -16.59
CA ALA A 402 5.36 13.54 -16.89
C ALA A 402 5.49 14.71 -15.91
N THR A 403 5.99 14.48 -14.70
CA THR A 403 6.06 15.52 -13.65
C THR A 403 7.40 15.46 -12.92
N PRO A 404 8.21 16.54 -12.99
CA PRO A 404 9.32 16.70 -12.08
C PRO A 404 8.81 16.80 -10.63
N GLY A 405 9.58 16.35 -9.66
CA GLY A 405 9.19 16.44 -8.24
C GLY A 405 9.65 15.27 -7.40
N THR A 406 10.03 14.15 -8.00
CA THR A 406 10.69 13.06 -7.28
C THR A 406 12.13 13.43 -6.96
N GLN A 407 12.50 13.26 -5.70
CA GLN A 407 13.86 13.45 -5.25
C GLN A 407 14.50 12.10 -4.93
N ILE A 408 15.78 12.00 -5.26
CA ILE A 408 16.62 10.86 -4.89
C ILE A 408 17.81 11.33 -4.07
N THR A 409 18.33 10.44 -3.23
CA THR A 409 19.58 10.65 -2.51
C THR A 409 20.58 9.60 -2.97
N LEU A 410 21.70 10.05 -3.52
CA LEU A 410 22.86 9.24 -3.89
C LEU A 410 23.91 9.32 -2.81
N SER A 411 24.51 8.19 -2.45
CA SER A 411 25.61 8.12 -1.49
C SER A 411 26.53 6.93 -1.75
N GLY A 412 27.73 6.96 -1.17
CA GLY A 412 28.72 5.87 -1.30
C GLY A 412 29.49 5.89 -2.61
N VAL A 413 29.35 6.93 -3.42
CA VAL A 413 30.14 7.14 -4.64
C VAL A 413 31.49 7.72 -4.25
N ASN A 414 32.59 7.18 -4.82
CA ASN A 414 33.93 7.65 -4.52
C ASN A 414 34.14 9.10 -4.97
N GLU A 415 33.66 9.47 -6.12
CA GLU A 415 33.62 10.84 -6.62
C GLU A 415 32.52 11.62 -5.87
N SER A 416 32.96 12.40 -4.89
CA SER A 416 32.07 13.08 -3.93
C SER A 416 30.99 13.96 -4.59
N GLY A 417 31.26 14.48 -5.78
CA GLY A 417 30.33 15.30 -6.54
C GLY A 417 29.05 14.59 -7.02
N TYR A 418 29.03 13.27 -7.00
CA TYR A 418 27.81 12.50 -7.24
C TYR A 418 26.94 12.30 -5.98
N ASN A 419 27.53 12.42 -4.79
CA ASN A 419 26.78 12.23 -3.54
C ASN A 419 25.93 13.47 -3.25
N GLY A 420 24.67 13.25 -2.91
CA GLY A 420 23.73 14.34 -2.60
C GLY A 420 22.28 13.98 -2.85
N THR A 421 21.41 14.95 -2.59
CA THR A 421 19.99 14.86 -2.89
C THR A 421 19.67 15.66 -4.15
N TYR A 422 19.01 15.03 -5.08
CA TYR A 422 18.74 15.58 -6.40
C TYR A 422 17.25 15.46 -6.76
N THR A 423 16.74 16.46 -7.46
CA THR A 423 15.42 16.34 -8.11
C THR A 423 15.61 15.70 -9.49
N VAL A 424 14.79 14.72 -9.81
CA VAL A 424 14.76 14.07 -11.12
C VAL A 424 14.30 15.08 -12.17
N THR A 425 15.12 15.29 -13.21
CA THR A 425 14.84 16.29 -14.26
C THR A 425 14.18 15.68 -15.48
N SER A 426 14.48 14.42 -15.79
CA SER A 426 13.84 13.70 -16.89
C SER A 426 13.98 12.19 -16.70
N VAL A 427 13.01 11.46 -17.21
CA VAL A 427 13.04 9.99 -17.30
C VAL A 427 13.36 9.62 -18.74
N THR A 428 14.41 8.83 -18.92
CA THR A 428 14.94 8.46 -20.25
C THR A 428 14.65 7.00 -20.59
N GLY A 429 14.13 6.22 -19.66
CA GLY A 429 13.74 4.83 -19.88
C GLY A 429 13.19 4.22 -18.60
N TYR A 430 12.74 2.97 -18.64
CA TYR A 430 12.18 2.28 -17.47
C TYR A 430 13.20 2.05 -16.34
N ASN A 431 14.49 2.02 -16.69
CA ASN A 431 15.60 1.83 -15.75
C ASN A 431 16.63 2.99 -15.83
N SER A 432 16.26 4.12 -16.40
CA SER A 432 17.18 5.26 -16.47
C SER A 432 16.46 6.60 -16.39
N PHE A 433 17.08 7.52 -15.65
CA PHE A 433 16.62 8.89 -15.50
C PHE A 433 17.82 9.83 -15.31
N ASN A 434 17.57 11.12 -15.42
CA ASN A 434 18.57 12.15 -15.30
C ASN A 434 18.31 13.04 -14.10
N VAL A 435 19.40 13.49 -13.49
CA VAL A 435 19.41 14.56 -12.49
C VAL A 435 20.49 15.57 -12.87
N THR A 436 20.44 16.76 -12.28
CA THR A 436 21.43 17.81 -12.55
C THR A 436 22.39 17.92 -11.37
N SER A 437 23.69 17.92 -11.64
CA SER A 437 24.72 18.03 -10.61
C SER A 437 24.66 19.38 -9.89
N THR A 438 24.75 19.34 -8.57
CA THR A 438 24.79 20.54 -7.70
C THR A 438 26.20 20.90 -7.27
N SER A 439 27.19 20.06 -7.62
CA SER A 439 28.62 20.26 -7.31
C SER A 439 29.49 19.79 -8.48
N GLY A 440 30.75 20.14 -8.45
CA GLY A 440 31.73 19.67 -9.45
C GLY A 440 31.93 18.16 -9.31
N ILE A 441 31.97 17.44 -10.42
CA ILE A 441 32.12 16.00 -10.52
C ILE A 441 33.55 15.65 -10.87
N GLY A 442 34.20 14.78 -10.12
CA GLY A 442 35.62 14.42 -10.33
C GLY A 442 35.87 13.53 -11.55
N SER A 443 34.86 12.82 -12.03
CA SER A 443 34.94 11.94 -13.21
C SER A 443 33.57 11.85 -13.89
N THR A 444 33.56 11.67 -15.22
CA THR A 444 32.34 11.47 -15.99
C THR A 444 31.70 10.08 -15.77
N VAL A 445 32.46 9.14 -15.22
CA VAL A 445 31.97 7.81 -14.82
C VAL A 445 32.22 7.63 -13.32
N ALA A 446 31.19 7.32 -12.61
CA ALA A 446 31.26 7.09 -11.15
C ALA A 446 31.90 5.75 -10.82
N SER A 447 32.52 5.67 -9.65
CA SER A 447 33.08 4.45 -9.07
C SER A 447 32.66 4.27 -7.61
N GLY A 448 32.81 3.05 -7.08
CA GLY A 448 32.49 2.74 -5.69
C GLY A 448 31.18 1.96 -5.51
N THR A 449 30.64 2.01 -4.31
CA THR A 449 29.37 1.36 -3.96
C THR A 449 28.25 2.39 -4.07
N TYR A 450 27.30 2.14 -4.93
CA TYR A 450 26.20 3.08 -5.15
C TYR A 450 25.01 2.76 -4.25
N ASN A 451 24.61 3.71 -3.41
CA ASN A 451 23.35 3.67 -2.69
C ASN A 451 22.44 4.77 -3.24
N CYS A 452 21.26 4.40 -3.67
CA CYS A 452 20.23 5.34 -4.12
C CYS A 452 18.92 5.06 -3.41
N SER A 453 18.40 6.07 -2.74
CA SER A 453 17.06 6.01 -2.18
C SER A 453 16.18 7.07 -2.80
N VAL A 454 14.90 6.77 -2.99
CA VAL A 454 13.93 7.80 -3.36
C VAL A 454 13.58 8.55 -2.08
N SER A 455 14.06 9.78 -1.97
CA SER A 455 13.95 10.57 -0.73
C SER A 455 12.60 11.24 -0.57
N SER A 456 11.98 11.69 -1.66
CA SER A 456 10.62 12.21 -1.63
C SER A 456 9.90 12.10 -2.98
N TRP A 457 8.57 12.10 -2.93
CA TRP A 457 7.68 12.08 -4.09
C TRP A 457 6.33 12.70 -3.76
N TYR A 458 5.44 12.82 -4.75
CA TYR A 458 4.12 13.39 -4.61
C TYR A 458 3.05 12.50 -5.22
N GLY A 459 1.86 12.52 -4.63
CA GLY A 459 0.67 11.91 -5.20
C GLY A 459 0.53 10.41 -5.00
N CYS A 460 1.37 9.78 -4.17
CA CYS A 460 1.28 8.36 -3.86
C CYS A 460 1.67 8.09 -2.41
N SER A 461 0.94 7.20 -1.74
CA SER A 461 1.18 6.82 -0.35
C SER A 461 1.36 5.32 -0.21
N ASN A 462 2.32 4.93 0.63
CA ASN A 462 2.51 3.56 1.09
C ASN A 462 1.98 3.41 2.50
N ARG A 463 1.18 2.38 2.75
CA ARG A 463 0.51 2.11 4.04
C ARG A 463 0.69 0.68 4.49
N LEU A 464 0.81 0.48 5.79
CA LEU A 464 0.80 -0.85 6.40
C LEU A 464 0.11 -0.80 7.77
N GLY A 465 -0.64 -1.83 8.10
CA GLY A 465 -1.30 -1.93 9.41
C GLY A 465 -2.46 -2.89 9.46
N SER A 466 -3.38 -2.61 10.35
CA SER A 466 -4.65 -3.30 10.46
C SER A 466 -5.77 -2.34 10.09
N PHE A 467 -6.24 -2.43 8.84
CA PHE A 467 -7.24 -1.49 8.32
C PHE A 467 -7.96 -2.02 7.09
N ASP A 468 -9.09 -1.43 6.82
CA ASP A 468 -9.84 -1.61 5.58
C ASP A 468 -10.23 -0.25 4.98
N ALA A 469 -11.17 -0.21 4.06
CA ALA A 469 -11.64 1.03 3.46
C ALA A 469 -12.51 1.89 4.41
N GLN A 470 -12.83 1.41 5.60
CA GLN A 470 -13.72 2.09 6.56
C GLN A 470 -13.05 2.43 7.88
N ASN A 471 -12.25 1.50 8.40
CA ASN A 471 -11.70 1.62 9.74
C ASN A 471 -10.28 1.10 9.78
N GLY A 472 -9.53 1.53 10.75
CA GLY A 472 -8.25 0.91 11.05
C GLY A 472 -7.19 1.82 11.62
N ILE A 473 -6.05 1.20 11.83
CA ILE A 473 -4.82 1.79 12.33
C ILE A 473 -3.67 1.37 11.43
N PHE A 474 -2.86 2.31 11.02
CA PHE A 474 -1.74 2.03 10.11
C PHE A 474 -0.65 3.09 10.20
N PHE A 475 0.51 2.77 9.68
CA PHE A 475 1.52 3.75 9.30
C PHE A 475 1.36 4.11 7.83
N GLU A 476 1.53 5.38 7.51
CA GLU A 476 1.51 5.91 6.15
C GLU A 476 2.78 6.70 5.89
N PHE A 477 3.40 6.45 4.75
CA PHE A 477 4.41 7.34 4.17
C PHE A 477 3.86 7.89 2.85
N ASP A 478 3.57 9.18 2.83
CA ASP A 478 2.91 9.85 1.69
C ASP A 478 3.90 10.41 0.65
N GLY A 479 5.16 10.03 0.77
CA GLY A 479 6.26 10.54 -0.06
C GLY A 479 7.00 11.72 0.56
N GLN A 480 6.44 12.34 1.60
CA GLN A 480 7.05 13.45 2.33
C GLN A 480 7.20 13.13 3.83
N THR A 481 6.18 12.58 4.42
CA THR A 481 6.05 12.45 5.87
C THR A 481 5.60 11.04 6.27
N LEU A 482 6.25 10.48 7.27
CA LEU A 482 5.77 9.31 7.98
C LEU A 482 4.72 9.73 9.01
N SER A 483 3.57 9.10 8.98
CA SER A 483 2.46 9.39 9.90
C SER A 483 1.93 8.10 10.53
N ALA A 484 1.54 8.19 11.78
CA ALA A 484 0.61 7.25 12.41
C ALA A 484 -0.82 7.69 12.05
N VAL A 485 -1.66 6.77 11.61
CA VAL A 485 -2.98 7.12 11.08
C VAL A 485 -4.07 6.29 11.72
N ARG A 486 -5.14 6.96 12.12
CA ARG A 486 -6.40 6.35 12.52
C ARG A 486 -7.46 6.63 11.45
N ARG A 487 -8.04 5.59 10.87
CA ARG A 487 -9.15 5.64 9.92
C ARG A 487 -10.46 5.34 10.64
N SER A 488 -11.48 6.16 10.41
CA SER A 488 -12.82 5.96 10.95
C SER A 488 -13.89 6.33 9.95
N SER A 489 -14.95 5.54 9.89
CA SER A 489 -16.15 5.79 9.09
C SER A 489 -17.36 6.24 9.93
N THR A 490 -17.11 6.72 11.15
CA THR A 490 -18.18 7.16 12.06
C THR A 490 -18.69 8.57 11.77
N TYR A 491 -17.97 9.36 10.97
CA TYR A 491 -18.35 10.71 10.65
C TYR A 491 -19.59 10.73 9.77
N GLN A 492 -20.75 10.93 10.38
CA GLN A 492 -22.03 11.03 9.69
C GLN A 492 -22.15 12.40 9.02
N LEU A 493 -22.52 12.40 7.73
CA LEU A 493 -22.86 13.63 7.02
C LEU A 493 -24.29 14.05 7.34
N ALA A 494 -24.57 15.34 7.21
CA ALA A 494 -25.94 15.84 7.31
C ALA A 494 -26.80 15.27 6.18
N GLY A 495 -28.09 15.08 6.43
CA GLY A 495 -29.05 14.64 5.45
C GLY A 495 -29.01 13.16 5.13
N LYS A 496 -29.74 12.79 4.09
CA LYS A 496 -29.90 11.43 3.59
C LYS A 496 -29.90 11.44 2.07
N VAL A 497 -29.62 10.29 1.47
CA VAL A 497 -29.47 10.15 0.03
C VAL A 497 -30.33 9.03 -0.53
N THR A 498 -30.65 9.13 -1.81
CA THR A 498 -31.22 8.06 -2.62
C THR A 498 -30.10 7.28 -3.29
N ALA A 499 -30.14 5.96 -3.14
CA ALA A 499 -29.19 5.03 -3.73
C ALA A 499 -29.93 3.92 -4.46
N THR A 500 -29.75 3.82 -5.78
CA THR A 500 -30.41 2.84 -6.63
C THR A 500 -29.47 1.69 -6.94
N ASN A 501 -29.93 0.44 -6.77
CA ASN A 501 -29.14 -0.74 -7.08
C ASN A 501 -28.58 -0.71 -8.51
N GLY A 502 -27.29 -0.98 -8.66
CA GLY A 502 -26.60 -0.96 -9.94
C GLY A 502 -26.26 0.45 -10.47
N SER A 503 -26.76 1.52 -9.84
CA SER A 503 -26.43 2.90 -10.22
C SER A 503 -25.15 3.37 -9.56
N ASN A 504 -24.38 4.16 -10.28
CA ASN A 504 -23.23 4.90 -9.74
C ASN A 504 -23.59 6.32 -9.33
N THR A 505 -24.82 6.78 -9.58
CA THR A 505 -25.29 8.10 -9.18
C THR A 505 -25.98 8.04 -7.84
N ILE A 506 -25.60 8.93 -6.94
CA ILE A 506 -26.22 9.15 -5.63
C ILE A 506 -26.80 10.55 -5.62
N THR A 507 -28.04 10.67 -5.20
CA THR A 507 -28.75 11.95 -5.13
C THR A 507 -29.19 12.26 -3.71
N GLN A 508 -29.21 13.52 -3.37
CA GLN A 508 -29.71 14.03 -2.10
C GLN A 508 -31.23 13.84 -2.02
N THR A 509 -31.74 13.41 -0.87
CA THR A 509 -33.17 13.15 -0.67
C THR A 509 -33.79 14.00 0.45
N GLU A 510 -33.01 14.40 1.45
CA GLU A 510 -33.51 15.13 2.62
C GLU A 510 -33.53 16.64 2.35
N PRO A 511 -34.70 17.24 2.16
CA PRO A 511 -34.78 18.64 1.77
C PRO A 511 -34.58 19.61 2.95
N THR A 512 -34.84 19.18 4.18
CA THR A 512 -34.81 20.07 5.36
C THR A 512 -33.39 20.27 5.89
N PHE A 513 -32.60 19.20 5.92
CA PHE A 513 -31.18 19.19 6.31
C PHE A 513 -30.39 18.46 5.25
N PRO A 514 -30.17 19.07 4.09
CA PRO A 514 -29.60 18.37 2.95
C PRO A 514 -28.13 18.01 3.16
N THR A 515 -27.71 16.88 2.62
CA THR A 515 -26.29 16.64 2.32
C THR A 515 -25.89 17.57 1.19
N VAL A 516 -24.92 18.41 1.42
CA VAL A 516 -24.37 19.33 0.40
C VAL A 516 -23.05 18.77 -0.08
N PHE A 517 -23.07 17.99 -1.15
CA PHE A 517 -21.93 17.20 -1.58
C PHE A 517 -20.68 18.03 -1.84
N SER A 518 -20.80 19.16 -2.52
CA SER A 518 -19.66 20.03 -2.84
C SER A 518 -18.96 20.63 -1.61
N LYS A 519 -19.67 20.75 -0.49
CA LYS A 519 -19.13 21.32 0.75
C LYS A 519 -18.59 20.28 1.71
N GLN A 520 -19.16 19.05 1.69
CA GLN A 520 -18.88 18.01 2.68
C GLN A 520 -17.94 16.94 2.16
N LEU A 521 -17.82 16.79 0.84
CA LEU A 521 -17.04 15.76 0.19
C LEU A 521 -16.02 16.35 -0.79
N ASN A 522 -14.97 15.60 -1.01
CA ASN A 522 -14.02 15.79 -2.09
C ASN A 522 -14.01 14.54 -2.98
N ILE A 523 -13.60 14.73 -4.23
CA ILE A 523 -13.35 13.61 -5.12
C ILE A 523 -12.20 12.79 -4.54
N GLY A 524 -12.35 11.45 -4.56
CA GLY A 524 -11.43 10.54 -3.91
C GLY A 524 -11.84 10.13 -2.48
N ASP A 525 -12.74 10.85 -1.83
CA ASP A 525 -13.24 10.46 -0.52
C ASP A 525 -13.95 9.11 -0.55
N PHE A 526 -13.84 8.35 0.52
CA PHE A 526 -14.67 7.19 0.75
C PHE A 526 -15.91 7.56 1.56
N ILE A 527 -17.05 7.14 1.09
CA ILE A 527 -18.33 7.20 1.80
C ILE A 527 -18.82 5.81 2.14
N VAL A 528 -19.63 5.72 3.16
CA VAL A 528 -20.27 4.46 3.57
C VAL A 528 -21.77 4.60 3.46
N LEU A 529 -22.35 3.72 2.66
CA LEU A 529 -23.78 3.55 2.48
C LEU A 529 -24.17 2.14 2.90
N ARG A 530 -25.04 2.01 3.90
CA ARG A 530 -25.49 0.70 4.43
C ARG A 530 -24.32 -0.25 4.74
N GLY A 531 -23.25 0.28 5.32
CA GLY A 531 -22.08 -0.49 5.75
C GLY A 531 -21.07 -0.84 4.67
N GLN A 532 -21.31 -0.50 3.42
CA GLN A 532 -20.37 -0.71 2.33
C GLN A 532 -19.71 0.60 1.89
N SER A 533 -18.42 0.55 1.60
CA SER A 533 -17.64 1.70 1.14
C SER A 533 -17.74 1.89 -0.36
N TYR A 534 -17.83 3.14 -0.75
CA TYR A 534 -17.80 3.62 -2.13
C TYR A 534 -16.87 4.82 -2.22
N ARG A 535 -16.12 4.92 -3.29
CA ARG A 535 -15.29 6.10 -3.56
C ARG A 535 -16.12 7.14 -4.31
N VAL A 536 -16.02 8.39 -3.91
CA VAL A 536 -16.56 9.52 -4.67
C VAL A 536 -15.65 9.77 -5.85
N VAL A 537 -16.16 9.60 -7.06
CA VAL A 537 -15.35 9.77 -8.29
C VAL A 537 -15.67 11.08 -9.00
N ASP A 538 -16.84 11.65 -8.74
CA ASP A 538 -17.22 12.96 -9.25
C ASP A 538 -18.31 13.59 -8.38
N ILE A 539 -18.35 14.92 -8.34
CA ILE A 539 -19.37 15.71 -7.66
C ILE A 539 -19.97 16.65 -8.71
N ALA A 540 -21.14 16.28 -9.24
CA ALA A 540 -21.79 17.03 -10.28
C ALA A 540 -22.31 18.39 -9.78
N ASN A 541 -22.88 18.40 -8.57
CA ASN A 541 -23.40 19.60 -7.91
C ASN A 541 -23.68 19.29 -6.43
N ASP A 542 -24.34 20.22 -5.74
CA ASP A 542 -24.68 20.10 -4.31
C ASP A 542 -25.61 18.91 -4.01
N THR A 543 -26.36 18.41 -5.00
CA THR A 543 -27.39 17.39 -4.81
C THR A 543 -27.13 16.07 -5.54
N SER A 544 -26.06 15.99 -6.35
CA SER A 544 -25.73 14.79 -7.12
C SER A 544 -24.23 14.53 -7.16
N MET A 545 -23.86 13.28 -6.96
CA MET A 545 -22.48 12.80 -7.07
C MET A 545 -22.43 11.42 -7.73
N THR A 546 -21.25 11.06 -8.22
CA THR A 546 -20.98 9.74 -8.81
C THR A 546 -20.02 8.96 -7.89
N ILE A 547 -20.31 7.70 -7.67
CA ILE A 547 -19.57 6.79 -6.84
C ILE A 547 -18.96 5.62 -7.62
N SER A 548 -18.00 4.97 -7.01
CA SER A 548 -17.33 3.76 -7.48
C SER A 548 -17.11 2.78 -6.32
N PRO A 549 -17.43 1.49 -6.49
CA PRO A 549 -18.23 0.86 -7.54
C PRO A 549 -19.69 1.33 -7.52
N SER A 550 -20.49 0.88 -8.49
CA SER A 550 -21.95 1.13 -8.49
C SER A 550 -22.57 0.58 -7.19
N TYR A 551 -23.64 1.22 -6.74
CA TYR A 551 -24.30 0.84 -5.49
C TYR A 551 -24.83 -0.60 -5.55
N ARG A 552 -24.45 -1.42 -4.57
CA ARG A 552 -24.71 -2.86 -4.53
C ARG A 552 -25.88 -3.24 -3.62
N GLY A 553 -26.37 -2.29 -2.81
CA GLY A 553 -27.49 -2.51 -1.92
C GLY A 553 -28.83 -2.50 -2.64
N ALA A 554 -29.89 -2.89 -1.95
CA ALA A 554 -31.25 -2.69 -2.46
C ALA A 554 -31.53 -1.21 -2.65
N THR A 555 -32.25 -0.85 -3.71
CA THR A 555 -32.70 0.52 -3.96
C THR A 555 -33.45 1.06 -2.74
N ALA A 556 -33.05 2.21 -2.29
CA ALA A 556 -33.63 2.85 -1.11
C ALA A 556 -33.45 4.38 -1.16
N ASP A 557 -34.48 5.05 -0.65
CA ASP A 557 -34.46 6.44 -0.31
C ASP A 557 -34.11 6.63 1.17
N TYR A 558 -33.71 7.83 1.54
CA TYR A 558 -33.37 8.20 2.91
C TYR A 558 -32.24 7.37 3.53
N VAL A 559 -31.27 6.95 2.71
CA VAL A 559 -30.08 6.23 3.17
C VAL A 559 -29.16 7.19 3.93
N ILE A 560 -28.77 6.78 5.15
CA ILE A 560 -27.77 7.53 5.93
C ILE A 560 -26.39 7.41 5.25
N ILE A 561 -25.70 8.51 5.15
CA ILE A 561 -24.38 8.59 4.57
C ILE A 561 -23.35 8.98 5.62
N SER A 562 -22.25 8.27 5.68
CA SER A 562 -21.08 8.65 6.48
C SER A 562 -19.83 8.73 5.61
N LYS A 563 -18.86 9.51 6.05
CA LYS A 563 -17.56 9.68 5.39
C LYS A 563 -16.49 8.93 6.16
N THR A 564 -15.60 8.26 5.44
CA THR A 564 -14.37 7.74 6.03
C THR A 564 -13.36 8.87 6.15
N GLN A 565 -12.83 9.04 7.35
CA GLN A 565 -11.84 10.05 7.67
C GLN A 565 -10.55 9.41 8.18
N ASP A 566 -9.42 9.90 7.67
CA ASP A 566 -8.09 9.59 8.17
C ASP A 566 -7.61 10.74 9.07
N THR A 567 -7.38 10.44 10.35
CA THR A 567 -6.71 11.36 11.27
C THR A 567 -5.23 11.02 11.27
N LYS A 568 -4.41 11.91 10.72
CA LYS A 568 -2.97 11.71 10.56
C LYS A 568 -2.20 12.40 11.68
N TYR A 569 -1.24 11.69 12.25
CA TYR A 569 -0.30 12.18 13.25
C TYR A 569 1.10 12.06 12.64
N PRO A 570 1.64 13.16 12.06
CA PRO A 570 2.97 13.15 11.47
C PRO A 570 4.03 12.90 12.53
N GLN A 571 5.16 12.32 12.12
CA GLN A 571 6.28 11.93 13.00
C GLN A 571 6.69 13.07 13.93
N SER A 572 6.71 14.31 13.45
CA SER A 572 7.04 15.49 14.25
C SER A 572 6.08 15.76 15.43
N SER A 573 4.85 15.24 15.36
CA SER A 573 3.79 15.40 16.38
C SER A 573 3.63 14.20 17.30
N TRP A 574 4.44 13.15 17.14
CA TRP A 574 4.33 11.97 18.00
C TRP A 574 4.59 12.33 19.46
N ASN A 575 3.80 11.75 20.36
CA ASN A 575 3.70 12.18 21.75
C ASN A 575 4.46 11.30 22.75
N ILE A 576 5.11 10.21 22.29
CA ILE A 576 5.96 9.37 23.16
C ILE A 576 7.41 9.48 22.71
N ASP A 577 7.70 9.11 21.46
CA ASP A 577 9.02 9.20 20.88
C ASP A 577 8.90 9.55 19.40
N LYS A 578 9.60 10.57 18.95
CA LYS A 578 9.57 10.97 17.54
C LYS A 578 10.32 10.00 16.63
N CYS A 579 11.19 9.15 17.19
CA CYS A 579 12.04 8.23 16.43
C CYS A 579 12.84 8.94 15.31
N ASP A 580 13.28 10.16 15.56
CA ASP A 580 14.12 10.99 14.71
C ASP A 580 15.53 11.21 15.31
N GLY A 581 15.87 10.43 16.33
CA GLY A 581 17.10 10.54 17.09
C GLY A 581 17.04 11.55 18.24
N THR A 582 15.99 12.36 18.34
CA THR A 582 15.83 13.38 19.40
C THR A 582 14.92 12.92 20.55
N GLY A 583 14.22 11.81 20.37
CA GLY A 583 13.31 11.25 21.36
C GLY A 583 14.02 10.48 22.49
N PRO A 584 13.27 10.04 23.51
CA PRO A 584 13.83 9.36 24.71
C PRO A 584 14.63 8.09 24.41
N SER A 585 14.30 7.37 23.34
CA SER A 585 15.02 6.14 22.95
C SER A 585 16.33 6.43 22.19
N GLY A 586 16.50 7.63 21.64
CA GLY A 586 17.57 7.95 20.71
C GLY A 586 17.47 7.23 19.37
N TYR A 587 16.37 6.49 19.14
CA TYR A 587 16.14 5.76 17.89
C TYR A 587 15.86 6.72 16.74
N ASN A 588 16.60 6.54 15.64
CA ASN A 588 16.41 7.30 14.40
C ASN A 588 16.01 6.34 13.28
N ILE A 589 14.76 6.40 12.85
CA ILE A 589 14.21 5.46 11.88
C ILE A 589 14.67 5.78 10.46
N ASP A 590 15.20 4.78 9.78
CA ASP A 590 15.52 4.84 8.35
C ASP A 590 14.53 3.97 7.56
N LEU A 591 13.56 4.60 6.93
CA LEU A 591 12.51 3.92 6.16
C LEU A 591 13.02 3.25 4.87
N THR A 592 14.26 3.51 4.45
CA THR A 592 14.90 2.83 3.30
C THR A 592 15.41 1.46 3.67
N LYS A 593 15.44 1.14 4.96
CA LYS A 593 15.85 -0.13 5.53
C LYS A 593 14.63 -0.91 6.04
N MET A 594 14.83 -2.20 6.21
CA MET A 594 13.82 -3.06 6.81
C MET A 594 13.55 -2.61 8.25
N GLN A 595 12.28 -2.35 8.55
CA GLN A 595 11.81 -1.98 9.87
C GLN A 595 10.79 -3.00 10.36
N MET A 596 10.79 -3.26 11.66
CA MET A 596 9.75 -4.03 12.30
C MET A 596 8.73 -3.08 12.91
N PHE A 597 7.65 -2.83 12.18
CA PHE A 597 6.54 -2.01 12.61
C PHE A 597 5.69 -2.75 13.65
N TYR A 598 5.17 -2.01 14.59
CA TYR A 598 4.37 -2.51 15.70
C TYR A 598 3.19 -1.61 15.98
N MET A 599 2.01 -2.19 16.16
CA MET A 599 0.79 -1.49 16.51
C MET A 599 -0.03 -2.34 17.45
N ASP A 600 -0.66 -1.73 18.44
CA ASP A 600 -1.63 -2.41 19.27
C ASP A 600 -2.85 -1.52 19.58
N TYR A 601 -3.97 -2.14 19.84
CA TYR A 601 -5.19 -1.43 20.19
C TYR A 601 -6.14 -2.29 21.02
N SER A 602 -6.93 -1.61 21.84
CA SER A 602 -8.18 -2.13 22.39
C SER A 602 -9.34 -1.32 21.85
N TRP A 603 -10.39 -1.96 21.40
CA TRP A 603 -11.45 -1.21 20.72
C TRP A 603 -12.50 -0.64 21.70
N TYR A 604 -13.43 -1.38 22.22
CA TYR A 604 -14.56 -0.90 23.03
C TYR A 604 -15.25 0.39 22.52
N GLY A 605 -14.90 0.90 21.37
CA GLY A 605 -15.29 2.22 20.88
C GLY A 605 -14.52 3.40 21.51
N ALA A 606 -13.91 3.21 22.67
CA ALA A 606 -13.21 4.23 23.45
C ALA A 606 -11.81 3.79 23.93
N GLY A 607 -11.32 2.65 23.48
CA GLY A 607 -10.02 2.13 23.88
C GLY A 607 -8.85 2.94 23.32
N PHE A 608 -7.64 2.60 23.73
CA PHE A 608 -6.43 3.26 23.25
C PHE A 608 -5.87 2.60 21.98
N ILE A 609 -5.04 3.35 21.26
CA ILE A 609 -4.22 2.87 20.16
C ILE A 609 -2.78 3.29 20.42
N ARG A 610 -1.82 2.41 20.10
CA ARG A 610 -0.38 2.71 20.14
C ARG A 610 0.29 2.27 18.85
N TRP A 611 1.28 3.05 18.43
CA TRP A 611 2.18 2.74 17.32
C TRP A 611 3.60 2.71 17.84
N GLY A 612 4.45 1.89 17.22
CA GLY A 612 5.84 1.76 17.61
C GLY A 612 6.67 0.96 16.60
N PHE A 613 7.91 0.75 16.97
CA PHE A 613 8.89 -0.03 16.21
C PHE A 613 9.62 -0.98 17.16
N ARG A 614 10.09 -2.09 16.64
CA ARG A 614 11.09 -2.87 17.40
C ARG A 614 12.46 -2.26 17.20
N GLY A 615 13.07 -1.86 18.30
CA GLY A 615 14.43 -1.37 18.32
C GLY A 615 15.46 -2.50 18.12
N PRO A 616 16.74 -2.13 17.94
CA PRO A 616 17.81 -3.08 17.72
C PRO A 616 18.07 -4.01 18.93
N ASP A 617 17.63 -3.61 20.12
CA ASP A 617 17.66 -4.40 21.35
C ASP A 617 16.47 -5.38 21.49
N GLY A 618 15.56 -5.41 20.51
CA GLY A 618 14.38 -6.26 20.49
C GLY A 618 13.19 -5.72 21.30
N ASN A 619 13.32 -4.57 21.96
CA ASN A 619 12.20 -3.94 22.67
C ASN A 619 11.32 -3.12 21.73
N VAL A 620 10.05 -2.96 22.09
CA VAL A 620 9.13 -2.07 21.37
C VAL A 620 9.35 -0.63 21.83
N ILE A 621 9.74 0.22 20.91
CA ILE A 621 9.81 1.67 21.09
C ILE A 621 8.46 2.21 20.64
N TYR A 622 7.59 2.58 21.58
CA TYR A 622 6.35 3.24 21.23
C TYR A 622 6.63 4.69 20.81
N CYS A 623 6.07 5.06 19.68
CA CYS A 623 6.25 6.42 19.13
C CYS A 623 5.04 7.32 19.38
N HIS A 624 3.83 6.77 19.27
CA HIS A 624 2.60 7.55 19.42
C HIS A 624 1.51 6.76 20.12
N LYS A 625 0.69 7.44 20.92
CA LYS A 625 -0.48 6.87 21.60
C LYS A 625 -1.67 7.81 21.52
N ILE A 626 -2.84 7.28 21.22
CA ILE A 626 -4.12 7.99 21.29
C ILE A 626 -4.97 7.36 22.39
N PRO A 627 -5.27 8.08 23.46
CA PRO A 627 -6.36 7.74 24.39
C PRO A 627 -7.68 8.20 23.78
N ASN A 628 -8.61 7.31 23.52
CA ASN A 628 -9.92 7.67 22.95
C ASN A 628 -11.00 7.88 24.03
N ASN A 629 -10.75 7.36 25.25
CA ASN A 629 -11.64 7.56 26.40
C ASN A 629 -11.57 9.02 26.88
N ASN A 630 -12.72 9.56 27.23
CA ASN A 630 -12.89 10.96 27.69
C ASN A 630 -12.40 12.02 26.68
N VAL A 631 -12.36 11.65 25.38
CA VAL A 631 -11.91 12.52 24.28
C VAL A 631 -12.99 12.62 23.20
N ASN A 632 -13.54 11.47 22.80
CA ASN A 632 -14.48 11.39 21.69
C ASN A 632 -15.93 11.29 22.20
N THR A 633 -16.86 11.87 21.45
CA THR A 633 -18.31 11.73 21.68
C THR A 633 -18.89 10.53 20.93
N GLU A 634 -18.11 9.92 20.06
CA GLU A 634 -18.48 8.77 19.24
C GLU A 634 -17.40 7.70 19.32
N ALA A 635 -17.73 6.48 18.88
CA ALA A 635 -16.73 5.43 18.77
C ALA A 635 -15.62 5.85 17.80
N TYR A 636 -14.36 5.69 18.23
CA TYR A 636 -13.22 6.11 17.42
C TYR A 636 -13.03 5.31 16.11
N MET A 637 -13.65 4.16 16.01
CA MET A 637 -13.82 3.33 14.82
C MET A 637 -15.16 2.61 14.92
N ARG A 638 -15.80 2.40 13.78
CA ARG A 638 -17.06 1.68 13.71
C ARG A 638 -16.94 0.20 14.09
N SER A 639 -15.79 -0.40 13.83
CA SER A 639 -15.52 -1.81 14.11
C SER A 639 -14.06 -2.02 14.48
N GLY A 640 -13.82 -2.92 15.43
CA GLY A 640 -12.49 -3.43 15.75
C GLY A 640 -12.09 -4.67 14.96
N ASN A 641 -12.97 -5.19 14.07
CA ASN A 641 -12.68 -6.35 13.24
C ASN A 641 -11.97 -5.89 11.98
N LEU A 642 -10.69 -6.13 11.88
CA LEU A 642 -9.83 -5.59 10.84
C LEU A 642 -8.94 -6.69 10.23
N PRO A 643 -8.57 -6.60 8.94
CA PRO A 643 -7.54 -7.43 8.34
C PRO A 643 -6.15 -6.84 8.60
N ALA A 644 -5.09 -7.61 8.42
CA ALA A 644 -3.78 -7.05 8.18
C ALA A 644 -3.68 -6.65 6.71
N ARG A 645 -3.19 -5.44 6.43
CA ARG A 645 -3.22 -4.86 5.10
C ARG A 645 -1.98 -4.02 4.82
N TYR A 646 -1.50 -4.15 3.60
CA TYR A 646 -0.52 -3.28 2.97
C TYR A 646 -1.17 -2.65 1.74
N GLU A 647 -0.88 -1.39 1.51
CA GLU A 647 -1.51 -0.64 0.44
C GLU A 647 -0.55 0.38 -0.15
N SER A 648 -0.46 0.42 -1.47
CA SER A 648 0.10 1.54 -2.23
C SER A 648 -1.05 2.21 -2.97
N GLU A 649 -1.30 3.47 -2.69
CA GLU A 649 -2.41 4.23 -3.27
C GLU A 649 -1.91 5.51 -3.89
N SER A 650 -2.34 5.76 -5.13
CA SER A 650 -2.18 7.05 -5.78
C SER A 650 -3.28 8.00 -5.31
N LEU A 651 -2.94 8.81 -4.33
CA LEU A 651 -3.85 9.83 -3.79
C LEU A 651 -3.27 11.21 -4.08
N PRO A 652 -3.75 11.90 -5.14
CA PRO A 652 -3.22 13.20 -5.50
C PRO A 652 -3.57 14.24 -4.43
N PRO A 653 -2.71 15.22 -4.16
CA PRO A 653 -3.11 16.41 -3.44
C PRO A 653 -4.23 17.11 -4.20
N THR A 654 -5.25 17.53 -3.47
CA THR A 654 -6.44 18.20 -4.02
C THR A 654 -6.63 19.54 -3.34
N THR A 655 -7.10 20.52 -4.11
CA THR A 655 -7.44 21.86 -3.62
C THR A 655 -8.64 22.42 -4.40
N LYS A 656 -9.08 23.60 -4.02
CA LYS A 656 -10.20 24.31 -4.71
C LYS A 656 -9.72 25.65 -5.19
N ILE A 657 -10.31 26.15 -6.28
CA ILE A 657 -10.07 27.50 -6.74
C ILE A 657 -10.66 28.51 -5.75
N THR A 658 -9.99 29.67 -5.59
CA THR A 658 -10.45 30.80 -4.75
C THR A 658 -10.95 31.99 -5.57
N GLY A 659 -10.74 31.97 -6.88
CA GLY A 659 -11.23 32.96 -7.85
C GLY A 659 -11.62 32.29 -9.14
N ASN A 660 -12.42 32.96 -9.96
CA ASN A 660 -12.74 32.47 -11.30
C ASN A 660 -11.45 32.32 -12.12
N VAL A 661 -11.41 31.30 -12.95
CA VAL A 661 -10.27 31.01 -13.83
C VAL A 661 -10.70 31.28 -15.27
N GLY A 662 -10.10 32.30 -15.89
CA GLY A 662 -10.31 32.64 -17.29
C GLY A 662 -9.53 31.73 -18.23
N ALA A 663 -9.92 31.69 -19.51
CA ALA A 663 -9.26 30.81 -20.51
C ALA A 663 -7.80 31.16 -20.80
N SER A 664 -7.36 32.38 -20.51
CA SER A 664 -5.98 32.85 -20.73
C SER A 664 -5.17 33.09 -19.45
N ASP A 665 -5.71 32.76 -18.30
CA ASP A 665 -5.01 33.01 -17.03
C ASP A 665 -3.73 32.20 -16.93
N THR A 666 -2.65 32.86 -16.52
CA THR A 666 -1.35 32.25 -16.27
C THR A 666 -1.06 32.07 -14.78
N THR A 667 -1.97 32.50 -13.94
CA THR A 667 -1.95 32.31 -12.47
C THR A 667 -3.32 31.85 -12.02
N ILE A 668 -3.36 30.79 -11.23
CA ILE A 668 -4.58 30.22 -10.69
C ILE A 668 -4.55 30.32 -9.18
N GLY A 669 -5.48 31.11 -8.62
CA GLY A 669 -5.67 31.23 -7.17
C GLY A 669 -6.36 29.99 -6.62
N ILE A 670 -5.81 29.43 -5.55
CA ILE A 670 -6.31 28.22 -4.90
C ILE A 670 -6.25 28.33 -3.38
N ALA A 671 -6.96 27.46 -2.69
CA ALA A 671 -7.01 27.48 -1.22
C ALA A 671 -5.68 27.11 -0.56
N SER A 672 -4.92 26.17 -1.13
CA SER A 672 -3.61 25.75 -0.62
C SER A 672 -2.83 24.99 -1.68
N THR A 673 -1.51 25.17 -1.71
CA THR A 673 -0.56 24.40 -2.54
C THR A 673 0.12 23.28 -1.77
N ALA A 674 -0.27 23.04 -0.51
CA ALA A 674 0.32 21.99 0.31
C ALA A 674 0.19 20.62 -0.36
N GLY A 675 1.30 19.86 -0.41
CA GLY A 675 1.35 18.55 -1.04
C GLY A 675 1.56 18.55 -2.56
N PHE A 676 1.61 19.72 -3.21
CA PHE A 676 1.95 19.81 -4.63
C PHE A 676 3.45 20.04 -4.86
N PRO A 677 4.05 19.47 -5.92
CA PRO A 677 5.43 19.76 -6.30
C PRO A 677 5.60 21.23 -6.73
N THR A 678 6.84 21.71 -6.75
CA THR A 678 7.15 23.11 -7.11
C THR A 678 6.81 23.47 -8.57
N ALA A 679 6.75 22.48 -9.45
CA ALA A 679 6.28 22.59 -10.82
C ALA A 679 5.65 21.25 -11.23
N GLY A 680 4.75 21.26 -12.21
CA GLY A 680 4.10 20.03 -12.62
C GLY A 680 2.88 20.25 -13.50
N THR A 681 2.04 19.22 -13.56
CA THR A 681 0.76 19.27 -14.27
C THR A 681 -0.37 19.11 -13.27
N ILE A 682 -1.35 19.99 -13.33
CA ILE A 682 -2.60 19.89 -12.59
C ILE A 682 -3.75 19.60 -13.55
N VAL A 683 -4.78 18.97 -13.03
CA VAL A 683 -6.07 18.89 -13.67
C VAL A 683 -7.05 19.78 -12.90
N VAL A 684 -7.69 20.69 -13.65
CA VAL A 684 -8.77 21.51 -13.13
C VAL A 684 -10.07 20.99 -13.72
N ARG A 685 -11.03 20.67 -12.87
CA ARG A 685 -12.27 20.06 -13.33
C ARG A 685 -13.49 20.50 -12.52
N ASN A 686 -14.62 20.56 -13.21
CA ASN A 686 -15.96 20.59 -12.63
C ASN A 686 -16.79 19.44 -13.21
N ALA A 687 -18.08 19.41 -12.91
CA ALA A 687 -19.00 18.38 -13.39
C ALA A 687 -18.99 18.18 -14.92
N ASN A 688 -18.67 19.22 -15.70
CA ASN A 688 -18.82 19.24 -17.15
C ASN A 688 -17.51 19.42 -17.93
N THR A 689 -16.44 19.80 -17.25
CA THR A 689 -15.22 20.27 -17.92
C THR A 689 -13.97 19.75 -17.20
N TYR A 690 -13.02 19.28 -17.97
CA TYR A 690 -11.68 18.89 -17.55
C TYR A 690 -10.64 19.67 -18.34
N GLU A 691 -9.63 20.22 -17.71
CA GLU A 691 -8.48 20.79 -18.35
C GLU A 691 -7.18 20.45 -17.62
N TYR A 692 -6.21 19.93 -18.37
CA TYR A 692 -4.85 19.74 -17.90
C TYR A 692 -4.04 21.01 -18.16
N MET A 693 -3.32 21.47 -17.15
CA MET A 693 -2.53 22.70 -17.20
C MET A 693 -1.15 22.41 -16.58
N ASN A 694 -0.11 22.88 -17.23
CA ASN A 694 1.22 22.86 -16.61
C ASN A 694 1.42 24.15 -15.82
N TYR A 695 2.10 24.05 -14.70
CA TYR A 695 2.53 25.21 -13.91
C TYR A 695 4.05 25.13 -13.67
N ALA A 696 4.71 26.29 -13.65
CA ALA A 696 6.14 26.42 -13.51
C ALA A 696 6.58 26.83 -12.10
N GLY A 697 5.64 27.26 -11.25
CA GLY A 697 5.93 27.67 -9.89
C GLY A 697 4.69 27.66 -9.01
N ILE A 698 4.92 27.65 -7.68
CA ILE A 698 3.87 27.70 -6.66
C ILE A 698 4.14 28.82 -5.65
N GLY A 699 3.06 29.55 -5.29
CA GLY A 699 3.00 30.32 -4.07
C GLY A 699 2.26 29.54 -2.98
N THR A 700 1.96 30.12 -1.85
CA THR A 700 1.17 29.45 -0.77
C THR A 700 -0.28 29.19 -1.19
N THR A 701 -0.84 30.03 -2.06
CA THR A 701 -2.24 30.01 -2.47
C THR A 701 -2.41 30.21 -3.98
N ALA A 702 -1.39 29.96 -4.78
CA ALA A 702 -1.49 30.09 -6.23
C ALA A 702 -0.51 29.19 -6.97
N PHE A 703 -0.92 28.71 -8.13
CA PHE A 703 -0.04 28.20 -9.18
C PHE A 703 0.32 29.34 -10.12
N THR A 704 1.59 29.43 -10.49
CA THR A 704 2.14 30.50 -11.33
C THR A 704 2.84 29.95 -12.58
N GLY A 705 2.98 30.79 -13.62
CA GLY A 705 3.53 30.35 -14.90
C GLY A 705 2.70 29.24 -15.54
N VAL A 706 1.37 29.33 -15.42
CA VAL A 706 0.45 28.31 -15.91
C VAL A 706 0.38 28.36 -17.44
N THR A 707 0.65 27.22 -18.05
CA THR A 707 0.43 26.98 -19.48
C THR A 707 -0.89 26.25 -19.65
N ARG A 708 -1.82 26.93 -20.32
CA ARG A 708 -3.19 26.46 -20.55
C ARG A 708 -3.28 25.54 -21.77
N ALA A 709 -4.44 24.94 -21.95
CA ALA A 709 -4.80 24.18 -23.16
C ALA A 709 -3.85 22.98 -23.46
N ARG A 710 -3.36 22.31 -22.42
CA ARG A 710 -2.57 21.09 -22.64
C ARG A 710 -3.45 19.95 -23.15
N SER A 711 -4.62 19.82 -22.58
CA SER A 711 -5.64 18.87 -22.99
C SER A 711 -6.93 19.20 -22.24
N GLY A 712 -8.09 19.04 -22.87
CA GLY A 712 -9.34 19.33 -22.19
C GLY A 712 -10.53 18.67 -22.89
N SER A 713 -11.60 18.37 -22.14
CA SER A 713 -12.89 17.94 -22.66
C SER A 713 -14.03 18.50 -21.83
N THR A 714 -15.17 18.65 -22.47
CA THR A 714 -16.44 18.96 -21.82
C THR A 714 -17.34 17.72 -21.75
N SER A 715 -18.48 17.85 -21.11
CA SER A 715 -19.51 16.83 -21.16
C SER A 715 -19.97 16.56 -22.58
N LEU A 716 -20.21 15.30 -22.89
CA LEU A 716 -20.63 14.80 -24.18
C LEU A 716 -22.01 14.15 -24.05
N ALA A 717 -22.98 14.63 -24.80
CA ALA A 717 -24.28 13.96 -24.92
C ALA A 717 -24.16 12.79 -25.88
N LEU A 718 -24.54 11.61 -25.45
CA LEU A 718 -24.55 10.41 -26.25
C LEU A 718 -25.97 10.05 -26.64
N THR A 719 -26.17 9.64 -27.90
CA THR A 719 -27.39 8.98 -28.32
C THR A 719 -27.19 7.49 -28.32
N VAL A 720 -27.78 6.80 -27.36
CA VAL A 720 -27.63 5.35 -27.14
C VAL A 720 -28.87 4.79 -26.45
N ALA A 721 -29.29 3.61 -26.85
CA ALA A 721 -30.32 2.88 -26.12
C ALA A 721 -29.77 2.25 -24.84
N SER A 722 -30.58 2.16 -23.79
CA SER A 722 -30.23 1.38 -22.61
C SER A 722 -29.96 -0.07 -23.02
N GLY A 723 -28.90 -0.67 -22.54
CA GLY A 723 -28.44 -2.02 -22.92
C GLY A 723 -27.57 -2.05 -24.17
N SER A 724 -27.35 -0.94 -24.88
CA SER A 724 -26.45 -0.85 -26.04
C SER A 724 -25.08 -0.31 -25.60
N ASN A 725 -24.02 -0.80 -26.23
CA ASN A 725 -22.67 -0.29 -26.07
C ASN A 725 -22.18 0.55 -27.26
N VAL A 726 -23.02 0.76 -28.27
CA VAL A 726 -22.72 1.61 -29.41
C VAL A 726 -23.53 2.88 -29.30
N ALA A 727 -22.83 4.02 -29.22
CA ALA A 727 -23.42 5.32 -29.05
C ALA A 727 -23.09 6.22 -30.24
N THR A 728 -24.07 7.02 -30.73
CA THR A 728 -23.81 8.11 -31.66
C THR A 728 -23.27 9.30 -30.85
N ALA A 729 -22.16 9.85 -31.29
CA ALA A 729 -21.48 10.95 -30.63
C ALA A 729 -20.64 11.77 -31.58
N THR A 730 -20.31 13.01 -31.19
CA THR A 730 -19.23 13.76 -31.83
C THR A 730 -17.90 13.11 -31.44
N THR A 731 -17.18 12.56 -32.43
CA THR A 731 -15.96 11.77 -32.22
C THR A 731 -14.68 12.61 -32.24
N THR A 732 -14.79 13.93 -32.43
CA THR A 732 -13.64 14.83 -32.43
C THR A 732 -12.96 14.83 -31.06
N ASN A 733 -11.63 14.66 -31.03
CA ASN A 733 -10.82 14.63 -29.83
C ASN A 733 -11.05 13.44 -28.89
N LEU A 734 -11.79 12.43 -29.29
CA LEU A 734 -11.92 11.18 -28.56
C LEU A 734 -10.82 10.20 -28.95
N GLN A 735 -10.44 9.35 -27.99
CA GLN A 735 -9.43 8.29 -28.17
C GLN A 735 -9.91 6.98 -27.56
N VAL A 736 -9.53 5.87 -28.17
CA VAL A 736 -9.77 4.54 -27.60
C VAL A 736 -9.02 4.42 -26.26
N GLY A 737 -9.69 3.84 -25.27
CA GLY A 737 -9.16 3.72 -23.92
C GLY A 737 -9.58 4.85 -22.97
N GLN A 738 -10.09 5.95 -23.46
CA GLN A 738 -10.62 7.02 -22.60
C GLN A 738 -11.75 6.49 -21.71
N ARG A 739 -11.68 6.85 -20.44
CA ARG A 739 -12.71 6.52 -19.46
C ARG A 739 -14.00 7.28 -19.77
N VAL A 740 -15.13 6.66 -19.50
CA VAL A 740 -16.45 7.26 -19.62
C VAL A 740 -17.08 7.33 -18.23
N ILE A 741 -17.49 8.53 -17.81
CA ILE A 741 -18.08 8.80 -16.50
C ILE A 741 -19.53 9.23 -16.72
N GLY A 742 -20.46 8.51 -16.10
CA GLY A 742 -21.91 8.75 -16.18
C GLY A 742 -22.62 7.84 -17.18
N GLY A 743 -23.84 7.41 -16.88
CA GLY A 743 -24.72 6.65 -17.76
C GLY A 743 -24.31 5.24 -18.18
N PHE A 744 -23.16 4.77 -17.72
CA PHE A 744 -22.60 3.45 -17.98
C PHE A 744 -22.07 2.83 -16.70
N PRO A 745 -21.93 1.50 -16.66
CA PRO A 745 -21.24 0.85 -15.55
C PRO A 745 -19.85 1.42 -15.34
N GLU A 746 -19.42 1.38 -14.09
CA GLU A 746 -18.09 1.82 -13.74
C GLU A 746 -17.00 1.08 -14.53
N GLY A 747 -15.92 1.78 -14.80
CA GLY A 747 -14.80 1.25 -15.57
C GLY A 747 -15.10 1.14 -17.07
N THR A 748 -16.20 1.70 -17.55
CA THR A 748 -16.48 1.81 -18.98
C THR A 748 -15.46 2.72 -19.64
N TYR A 749 -14.99 2.32 -20.82
CA TYR A 749 -14.06 3.08 -21.65
C TYR A 749 -14.46 3.00 -23.12
N VAL A 750 -13.97 3.94 -23.90
CA VAL A 750 -14.12 3.95 -25.35
C VAL A 750 -13.31 2.79 -25.93
N SER A 751 -13.97 1.77 -26.46
CA SER A 751 -13.31 0.59 -27.04
C SER A 751 -13.03 0.72 -28.53
N ALA A 752 -13.83 1.48 -29.25
CA ALA A 752 -13.62 1.81 -30.66
C ALA A 752 -14.25 3.15 -31.03
N ILE A 753 -13.72 3.79 -32.06
CA ILE A 753 -14.25 5.04 -32.61
C ILE A 753 -14.52 4.84 -34.09
N GLY A 754 -15.75 5.08 -34.51
CA GLY A 754 -16.21 5.10 -35.89
C GLY A 754 -16.56 6.50 -36.35
N ILE A 755 -17.07 6.61 -37.59
CA ILE A 755 -17.54 7.90 -38.13
C ILE A 755 -18.90 8.24 -37.48
N GLY A 756 -18.90 9.25 -36.61
CA GLY A 756 -20.11 9.69 -35.92
C GLY A 756 -20.62 8.75 -34.82
N ASN A 757 -19.87 7.71 -34.45
CA ASN A 757 -20.21 6.82 -33.36
C ASN A 757 -18.97 6.35 -32.55
N ILE A 758 -19.24 5.91 -31.33
CA ILE A 758 -18.25 5.28 -30.46
C ILE A 758 -18.78 3.94 -29.97
N THR A 759 -17.91 2.97 -29.82
CA THR A 759 -18.21 1.72 -29.14
C THR A 759 -17.59 1.79 -27.74
N LEU A 760 -18.35 1.42 -26.74
CA LEU A 760 -17.94 1.42 -25.36
C LEU A 760 -17.70 -0.01 -24.87
N SER A 761 -16.86 -0.18 -23.89
CA SER A 761 -16.51 -1.52 -23.36
C SER A 761 -17.68 -2.19 -22.63
N GLN A 762 -18.69 -1.43 -22.21
CA GLN A 762 -19.88 -1.92 -21.52
C GLN A 762 -21.13 -1.23 -22.07
N ALA A 763 -22.28 -1.86 -21.86
CA ALA A 763 -23.57 -1.33 -22.29
C ALA A 763 -24.06 -0.18 -21.41
N ALA A 764 -24.80 0.74 -21.98
CA ALA A 764 -25.41 1.86 -21.27
C ALA A 764 -26.42 1.40 -20.23
N THR A 765 -26.39 1.97 -19.04
CA THR A 765 -27.38 1.74 -17.99
C THR A 765 -28.64 2.62 -18.16
N THR A 766 -28.48 3.74 -18.83
CA THR A 766 -29.54 4.70 -19.12
C THR A 766 -29.52 5.07 -20.60
N ALA A 767 -30.71 5.37 -21.18
CA ALA A 767 -30.80 5.85 -22.55
C ALA A 767 -30.31 7.31 -22.62
N ASN A 768 -29.58 7.63 -23.68
CA ASN A 768 -29.14 8.98 -24.02
C ASN A 768 -28.46 9.76 -22.86
N PRO A 769 -27.47 9.18 -22.18
CA PRO A 769 -26.82 9.87 -21.08
C PRO A 769 -25.93 11.01 -21.58
N THR A 770 -25.77 12.04 -20.75
CA THR A 770 -24.65 12.96 -20.85
C THR A 770 -23.49 12.40 -20.04
N VAL A 771 -22.34 12.23 -20.68
CA VAL A 771 -21.14 11.61 -20.07
C VAL A 771 -19.98 12.58 -20.10
N ILE A 772 -19.03 12.39 -19.19
CA ILE A 772 -17.73 13.04 -19.24
C ILE A 772 -16.71 12.04 -19.73
N ILE A 773 -15.93 12.42 -20.70
CA ILE A 773 -14.81 11.62 -21.22
C ILE A 773 -13.53 12.42 -21.00
N PRO A 774 -12.82 12.19 -19.88
CA PRO A 774 -11.57 12.89 -19.58
C PRO A 774 -10.54 12.67 -20.68
N PRO A 775 -9.75 13.68 -21.02
CA PRO A 775 -8.73 13.57 -22.07
C PRO A 775 -7.60 12.62 -21.62
N MET A 776 -6.99 11.97 -22.61
CA MET A 776 -5.79 11.16 -22.43
C MET A 776 -4.59 11.91 -23.04
N GLY A 777 -3.72 12.45 -22.16
CA GLY A 777 -2.46 13.04 -22.58
C GLY A 777 -2.58 14.43 -23.25
N ALA A 778 -1.46 14.93 -23.76
CA ALA A 778 -1.38 16.24 -24.38
C ALA A 778 -1.87 16.18 -25.84
N SER A 779 -3.14 16.39 -26.06
CA SER A 779 -3.62 16.86 -27.36
C SER A 779 -3.62 18.39 -27.36
N THR A 780 -3.59 19.01 -28.52
CA THR A 780 -3.82 20.47 -28.67
C THR A 780 -5.20 20.78 -28.07
N GLY A 781 -5.20 21.16 -26.82
CA GLY A 781 -6.40 21.26 -26.01
C GLY A 781 -7.10 22.60 -26.18
N GLN A 782 -8.30 22.65 -25.64
CA GLN A 782 -9.03 23.90 -25.46
C GLN A 782 -8.78 24.40 -24.03
N SER A 783 -8.72 25.72 -23.88
CA SER A 783 -8.77 26.38 -22.59
C SER A 783 -10.21 26.61 -22.21
N PHE A 784 -10.55 26.38 -20.97
CA PHE A 784 -11.89 26.55 -20.43
C PHE A 784 -11.93 27.65 -19.34
N THR A 785 -13.11 28.14 -19.05
CA THR A 785 -13.35 28.98 -17.88
C THR A 785 -13.93 28.15 -16.75
N PHE A 786 -13.49 28.45 -15.53
CA PHE A 786 -14.03 27.82 -14.34
C PHE A 786 -14.52 28.89 -13.36
N SER A 787 -15.73 28.71 -12.86
CA SER A 787 -16.34 29.61 -11.91
C SER A 787 -16.27 29.07 -10.49
N THR A 788 -16.07 29.94 -9.54
CA THR A 788 -16.16 29.59 -8.10
C THR A 788 -17.58 29.22 -7.65
N THR A 789 -18.60 29.49 -8.48
CA THR A 789 -19.99 29.04 -8.23
C THR A 789 -20.16 27.53 -8.45
N ASP A 790 -19.23 26.90 -9.20
CA ASP A 790 -19.25 25.49 -9.48
C ASP A 790 -18.34 24.74 -8.49
N PRO A 791 -18.58 23.46 -8.22
CA PRO A 791 -17.66 22.62 -7.45
C PRO A 791 -16.43 22.29 -8.30
N VAL A 792 -15.44 23.21 -8.32
CA VAL A 792 -14.20 23.04 -9.08
C VAL A 792 -13.15 22.42 -8.21
N ALA A 793 -12.67 21.23 -8.61
CA ALA A 793 -11.53 20.55 -8.02
C ALA A 793 -10.25 20.83 -8.82
N VAL A 794 -9.15 21.03 -8.12
CA VAL A 794 -7.81 21.13 -8.68
C VAL A 794 -6.98 20.02 -8.07
N GLU A 795 -6.42 19.16 -8.89
CA GLU A 795 -5.68 17.97 -8.47
C GLU A 795 -4.32 17.90 -9.17
N LEU A 796 -3.33 17.31 -8.52
CA LEU A 796 -2.12 16.89 -9.23
C LEU A 796 -2.53 15.85 -10.28
N ALA A 797 -2.17 16.09 -11.54
CA ALA A 797 -2.66 15.27 -12.65
C ALA A 797 -2.10 13.85 -12.61
N PHE A 798 -0.83 13.70 -12.18
CA PHE A 798 -0.13 12.42 -12.12
C PHE A 798 0.72 12.35 -10.86
N PRO A 799 0.83 11.20 -10.20
CA PRO A 799 1.84 11.00 -9.17
C PRO A 799 3.25 11.12 -9.78
N THR A 800 4.21 11.59 -9.02
CA THR A 800 5.59 11.72 -9.52
C THR A 800 6.37 10.43 -9.45
N TYR A 801 5.88 9.47 -8.63
CA TYR A 801 6.53 8.20 -8.39
C TYR A 801 5.50 7.13 -8.01
N GLY A 802 5.69 5.91 -8.49
CA GLY A 802 4.95 4.73 -8.08
C GLY A 802 5.77 3.90 -7.07
N PRO A 803 5.65 4.16 -5.77
CA PRO A 803 6.47 3.47 -4.77
C PRO A 803 6.11 2.00 -4.65
N SER A 804 7.11 1.19 -4.36
CA SER A 804 6.90 -0.20 -3.98
C SER A 804 6.90 -0.37 -2.45
N ILE A 805 6.18 -1.38 -2.00
CA ILE A 805 6.24 -1.89 -0.64
C ILE A 805 6.87 -3.27 -0.68
N SER A 806 7.84 -3.52 0.19
CA SER A 806 8.39 -4.87 0.40
C SER A 806 8.09 -5.30 1.83
N HIS A 807 7.59 -6.53 2.01
CA HIS A 807 7.35 -7.10 3.32
C HIS A 807 7.68 -8.58 3.38
N TRP A 808 8.08 -9.07 4.56
CA TRP A 808 8.58 -10.43 4.75
C TRP A 808 7.73 -11.27 5.69
N GLY A 809 7.17 -10.68 6.69
CA GLY A 809 6.35 -11.39 7.65
C GLY A 809 5.33 -10.49 8.32
N THR A 810 4.25 -11.08 8.78
CA THR A 810 3.18 -10.40 9.51
C THR A 810 2.66 -11.33 10.58
N SER A 811 2.56 -10.80 11.79
CA SER A 811 1.90 -11.47 12.90
C SER A 811 0.78 -10.61 13.44
N VAL A 812 -0.37 -11.22 13.71
CA VAL A 812 -1.46 -10.62 14.46
C VAL A 812 -1.75 -11.49 15.67
N ILE A 813 -1.61 -10.91 16.83
CA ILE A 813 -1.74 -11.61 18.11
C ILE A 813 -2.89 -10.98 18.89
N MET A 814 -3.75 -11.81 19.47
CA MET A 814 -4.77 -11.41 20.40
C MET A 814 -4.34 -11.77 21.81
N ASP A 815 -4.63 -10.89 22.75
CA ASP A 815 -4.43 -11.13 24.15
C ASP A 815 -5.43 -12.18 24.68
N GLY A 816 -4.93 -13.37 24.96
CA GLY A 816 -5.74 -14.53 25.35
C GLY A 816 -6.39 -15.28 24.19
N ARG A 817 -7.11 -16.33 24.52
CA ARG A 817 -7.82 -17.19 23.56
C ARG A 817 -9.18 -16.60 23.19
N TYR A 818 -9.71 -16.99 22.04
CA TYR A 818 -11.11 -16.73 21.72
C TYR A 818 -12.02 -17.38 22.77
N ASP A 819 -12.99 -16.61 23.22
CA ASP A 819 -14.07 -17.09 24.05
C ASP A 819 -15.18 -17.62 23.13
N ASP A 820 -15.23 -18.93 23.00
CA ASP A 820 -16.16 -19.61 22.11
C ASP A 820 -17.61 -19.53 22.63
N ASP A 821 -17.81 -19.31 23.93
CA ASP A 821 -19.14 -19.18 24.53
C ASP A 821 -19.88 -17.93 24.02
N LYS A 822 -19.13 -16.95 23.50
CA LYS A 822 -19.70 -15.77 22.83
C LYS A 822 -19.95 -15.97 21.34
N SER A 823 -19.77 -17.18 20.81
CA SER A 823 -20.00 -17.54 19.42
C SER A 823 -21.38 -18.12 19.23
N LEU A 824 -21.99 -17.85 18.07
CA LEU A 824 -23.21 -18.56 17.68
C LEU A 824 -22.80 -19.94 17.16
N VAL A 825 -23.44 -20.98 17.67
CA VAL A 825 -23.21 -22.36 17.23
C VAL A 825 -24.35 -22.77 16.29
N PHE A 826 -23.99 -23.23 15.11
CA PHE A 826 -24.89 -23.73 14.10
C PHE A 826 -24.61 -25.21 13.84
N THR A 827 -25.64 -26.00 13.73
CA THR A 827 -25.53 -27.39 13.34
C THR A 827 -26.29 -27.58 12.03
N TYR A 828 -25.67 -28.20 11.07
CA TYR A 828 -26.30 -28.57 9.81
C TYR A 828 -26.07 -30.07 9.58
N GLY A 829 -27.11 -30.79 9.26
CA GLY A 829 -27.05 -32.20 8.93
C GLY A 829 -27.82 -32.48 7.64
N GLN A 830 -27.14 -33.01 6.66
CA GLN A 830 -27.79 -33.53 5.45
C GLN A 830 -28.15 -35.00 5.67
N ARG A 831 -29.45 -35.30 5.71
CA ARG A 831 -29.95 -36.66 5.93
C ARG A 831 -30.23 -37.41 4.63
N THR A 832 -30.19 -36.74 3.50
CA THR A 832 -30.40 -37.35 2.19
C THR A 832 -29.11 -37.99 1.66
N THR A 833 -29.22 -39.23 1.22
CA THR A 833 -28.09 -39.92 0.57
C THR A 833 -27.81 -39.30 -0.79
N THR A 834 -26.59 -38.82 -0.98
CA THR A 834 -26.10 -38.41 -2.31
C THR A 834 -25.32 -39.57 -2.89
N THR A 835 -25.78 -40.12 -3.99
CA THR A 835 -25.06 -41.20 -4.68
C THR A 835 -23.90 -40.61 -5.49
N ILE A 836 -22.71 -41.06 -5.18
CA ILE A 836 -21.50 -40.72 -5.94
C ILE A 836 -21.18 -41.94 -6.81
N SER A 837 -21.19 -41.79 -8.15
CA SER A 837 -20.79 -42.84 -9.05
C SER A 837 -19.27 -42.98 -9.03
N PRO A 838 -18.73 -44.18 -8.72
CA PRO A 838 -17.31 -44.44 -8.88
C PRO A 838 -16.90 -44.23 -10.33
N GLY A 839 -15.79 -43.59 -10.59
CA GLY A 839 -15.27 -43.34 -11.93
C GLY A 839 -15.59 -42.01 -12.58
N ALA A 840 -16.26 -41.13 -11.91
CA ALA A 840 -16.39 -39.74 -12.36
C ALA A 840 -15.02 -39.05 -12.28
N ALA A 841 -14.49 -38.58 -13.41
CA ALA A 841 -13.19 -37.91 -13.50
C ALA A 841 -13.10 -36.56 -12.74
N ASN A 842 -14.19 -36.07 -12.18
CA ASN A 842 -14.25 -34.76 -11.55
C ASN A 842 -14.61 -34.85 -10.06
N SER A 843 -13.88 -34.16 -9.23
CA SER A 843 -14.21 -33.95 -7.82
C SER A 843 -15.56 -33.27 -7.68
N ARG A 844 -16.43 -33.77 -6.80
CA ARG A 844 -17.73 -33.15 -6.50
C ARG A 844 -17.75 -32.66 -5.07
N ALA A 845 -18.25 -31.44 -4.86
CA ALA A 845 -18.53 -30.94 -3.53
C ALA A 845 -19.76 -31.65 -2.97
N LEU A 846 -19.61 -32.29 -1.80
CA LEU A 846 -20.73 -32.89 -1.06
C LEU A 846 -21.49 -31.84 -0.27
N LEU A 847 -20.79 -30.87 0.25
CA LEU A 847 -21.32 -29.76 1.03
C LEU A 847 -20.44 -28.55 0.80
N ALA A 848 -21.05 -27.41 0.51
CA ALA A 848 -20.38 -26.12 0.47
C ALA A 848 -21.05 -25.19 1.48
N ILE A 849 -20.27 -24.67 2.41
CA ILE A 849 -20.72 -23.69 3.40
C ILE A 849 -19.94 -22.41 3.16
N ARG A 850 -20.62 -21.30 3.04
CA ARG A 850 -20.01 -19.98 2.94
C ARG A 850 -20.77 -18.96 3.76
N VAL A 851 -20.05 -17.98 4.25
CA VAL A 851 -20.68 -16.78 4.83
C VAL A 851 -21.29 -15.98 3.69
N ALA A 852 -22.53 -15.55 3.83
CA ALA A 852 -23.16 -14.68 2.83
C ALA A 852 -22.34 -13.40 2.67
N PRO A 853 -22.17 -12.89 1.44
CA PRO A 853 -21.37 -11.68 1.21
C PRO A 853 -21.94 -10.44 1.89
N SER A 854 -23.25 -10.44 2.17
CA SER A 854 -23.92 -9.34 2.87
C SER A 854 -24.92 -9.89 3.88
N VAL A 855 -25.30 -9.08 4.86
CA VAL A 855 -26.33 -9.38 5.85
C VAL A 855 -27.68 -8.75 5.50
N ASP A 856 -27.79 -8.09 4.36
CA ASP A 856 -29.03 -7.54 3.85
C ASP A 856 -29.83 -8.63 3.14
N ASN A 857 -30.79 -9.19 3.85
CA ASN A 857 -31.66 -10.27 3.36
C ASN A 857 -33.05 -9.80 2.94
N GLY A 858 -33.22 -8.51 2.69
CA GLY A 858 -34.52 -7.93 2.29
C GLY A 858 -35.51 -7.72 3.42
N ILE A 859 -35.22 -8.15 4.65
CA ILE A 859 -36.06 -7.87 5.82
C ILE A 859 -35.67 -6.50 6.40
N ALA A 860 -35.69 -5.49 5.58
CA ALA A 860 -35.16 -4.17 5.94
C ALA A 860 -36.06 -3.40 6.91
N ALA A 861 -37.33 -3.75 7.04
CA ALA A 861 -38.31 -2.93 7.78
C ALA A 861 -38.14 -2.96 9.30
N ALA A 862 -37.55 -4.00 9.88
CA ALA A 862 -37.57 -4.20 11.32
C ALA A 862 -36.41 -3.57 12.10
N PHE A 863 -35.27 -3.32 11.47
CA PHE A 863 -34.03 -2.93 12.18
C PHE A 863 -33.26 -1.77 11.54
N GLY A 864 -33.87 -0.98 10.69
CA GLY A 864 -33.18 0.13 10.03
C GLY A 864 -32.16 -0.32 8.97
N GLN A 865 -31.14 0.48 8.75
CA GLN A 865 -30.14 0.21 7.73
C GLN A 865 -29.17 -0.89 8.20
N ARG A 866 -29.03 -1.94 7.42
CA ARG A 866 -28.13 -3.05 7.71
C ARG A 866 -26.82 -2.94 6.92
N GLU A 867 -25.77 -3.52 7.48
CA GLU A 867 -24.50 -3.65 6.79
C GLU A 867 -24.61 -4.59 5.59
N LEU A 868 -24.02 -4.20 4.48
CA LEU A 868 -23.92 -5.04 3.30
C LEU A 868 -22.69 -5.95 3.33
N ILE A 869 -21.72 -5.64 4.16
CA ILE A 869 -20.52 -6.47 4.35
C ILE A 869 -20.74 -7.39 5.55
N ASN A 870 -20.64 -8.68 5.30
CA ASN A 870 -20.67 -9.67 6.37
C ASN A 870 -19.24 -9.91 6.88
N ARG A 871 -18.98 -9.45 8.11
CA ARG A 871 -17.69 -9.61 8.80
C ARG A 871 -17.65 -10.83 9.71
N MET A 872 -18.65 -11.73 9.61
CA MET A 872 -18.63 -12.98 10.36
C MET A 872 -17.46 -13.87 9.94
N GLN A 873 -16.95 -14.59 10.90
CA GLN A 873 -16.02 -15.68 10.68
C GLN A 873 -16.71 -17.00 10.96
N LEU A 874 -16.64 -17.92 10.00
CA LEU A 874 -17.10 -19.29 10.17
C LEU A 874 -15.93 -20.16 10.59
N VAL A 875 -16.07 -20.84 11.73
CA VAL A 875 -15.10 -21.81 12.23
C VAL A 875 -15.74 -23.19 12.21
N LEU A 876 -15.20 -24.08 11.37
CA LEU A 876 -15.65 -25.48 11.34
C LEU A 876 -15.08 -26.19 12.59
N ARG A 877 -15.97 -26.70 13.46
CA ARG A 877 -15.58 -27.45 14.65
C ARG A 877 -15.57 -28.94 14.41
N ASN A 878 -16.63 -29.47 13.83
CA ASN A 878 -16.79 -30.90 13.60
C ASN A 878 -17.32 -31.13 12.19
N LEU A 879 -16.74 -32.10 11.51
CA LEU A 879 -17.25 -32.62 10.23
C LEU A 879 -17.38 -34.14 10.37
N GLY A 880 -18.57 -34.65 10.20
CA GLY A 880 -18.83 -36.09 10.14
C GLY A 880 -19.29 -36.48 8.74
N ILE A 881 -18.62 -37.42 8.12
CA ILE A 881 -18.99 -37.99 6.82
C ILE A 881 -19.22 -39.50 7.03
N SER A 882 -20.41 -39.97 6.71
CA SER A 882 -20.71 -41.41 6.68
C SER A 882 -20.80 -41.86 5.23
N ILE A 883 -19.96 -42.79 4.84
CA ILE A 883 -19.96 -43.39 3.50
C ILE A 883 -20.50 -44.82 3.64
N ARG A 884 -21.54 -45.12 2.88
CA ARG A 884 -22.06 -46.48 2.78
C ARG A 884 -21.84 -46.98 1.35
N GLY A 885 -21.19 -48.08 1.21
CA GLY A 885 -21.10 -48.79 -0.06
C GLY A 885 -22.45 -49.46 -0.38
N SER A 886 -22.93 -49.36 -1.61
CA SER A 886 -24.00 -50.24 -2.05
C SER A 886 -23.41 -51.63 -2.29
N THR A 887 -23.82 -52.56 -1.48
CA THR A 887 -23.57 -53.97 -1.76
C THR A 887 -24.57 -54.43 -2.82
N THR A 888 -24.34 -54.12 -4.09
CA THR A 888 -24.78 -54.99 -5.17
C THR A 888 -23.55 -55.76 -5.64
N SER A 889 -23.37 -56.88 -4.95
CA SER A 889 -22.53 -57.94 -5.53
C SER A 889 -23.22 -58.47 -6.77
N ASN A 890 -22.53 -58.51 -7.89
CA ASN A 890 -22.63 -59.59 -8.83
C ASN A 890 -21.49 -60.53 -8.57
#